data_fa12091dab60632ffe24cfd9af8c9c62
#
_entry.id   fa12091dab60632ffe24cfd9af8c9c62
#
_cell.length_a   1.000
_cell.length_b   1.000
_cell.length_c   1.000
_cell.angle_alpha   90.00
_cell.angle_beta   90.00
_cell.angle_gamma   90.00
#
_symmetry.space_group_name_H-M   'P 1'
#
loop_
_entity.id
_entity.type
_entity.pdbx_description
1 polymer ?
#
loop_
_entity_poly.entity_id
_entity_poly.type
_entity_poly.pdbx_seq_one_letter_code
_entity_poly.pdbx_strand_id
1 'polypeptide(L)'
;MNRIQFIGASLFALAIANPSFAQTAPQAAPQPAEEDNSADIIVTASKRAQTLQDTPISVAVASAAQIEQSQIRDLLDLQTLVPSLKVGQLQSSANTNFIIRGFGNGANNAGIEPSVGVFIDGVYRSRSAAQIGDLPNIERVEVLRGPQSTLFGKNASAGIISIVTAEPKFEFGGQLEASYGNYNAIVVKGNVTGPLSETLAVSLAGSYNKRDGYARYVNLNQENNNRNRYGIRGQILWQPSSDFKLRIIGDYDKIDEVCCTVANIFDGPTGGAVRALGGQINSNQPYSFNSFANIPSVNKIDNYGVSAQVDARVTDTLSLVSITAYRGVKIFTNQDSDFTSADLIGDNRSNTKIDTFTQELRLLSDFDGPFNFLLGGYYFNEKIRNSGQLTFGQSFRNYANFLSGGGYGGSEAALRSVNPGLPAGQFGGVGQGRFENYNYRDEAFSVFGNVDFKITDGLTLSGGFNYTIDRKAVVTNNRSTDVFSSIDLDASVATLRAGGIAQTIGGLLGVPGGFASAAQVAAFATANPAGFTAISNGVNAQVNPLLGLKPLQFIPPFLNFPNAVENGKTKDSNFSYTVRLAYKFNRNISSYVTYATGFKASSFNLSIDSRPFPRDFIPGSPVTNPAPSAIRTAGLALNNLTSGTRFAGPENAAVYEVGLKGNWQGFSFNLAVFKQILKGFQSNVFVGTGFVLGNAEKQSTQGFELDASLTPIRNLNFTASITYLDPKFDSFAGGTAFNPLTNNTGPANLTGVRPSGVSEWSIAVGATHTTELSDSLKMIAHIDYDHASSFVIAQGLPFKASPETLNASLTFALRNGLEVTAWGRNLTEPLFNPVIFPGVAQSGTLSGYPSPPKTY
;
A
#
# COMPACT_ATOMS: atom_id res chain seq x y z
N MET A 1 -32.92 -16.85 28.09
CA MET A 1 -34.14 -16.05 28.40
C MET A 1 -33.79 -14.58 28.25
N ASN A 2 -34.37 -14.02 27.15
CA ASN A 2 -34.86 -12.65 27.00
C ASN A 2 -33.93 -11.46 27.28
N ARG A 3 -33.76 -10.48 26.40
CA ARG A 3 -34.75 -9.78 25.59
C ARG A 3 -34.07 -9.14 24.37
N ILE A 4 -34.67 -9.36 23.23
CA ILE A 4 -34.48 -8.58 21.99
C ILE A 4 -35.23 -7.25 22.22
N GLN A 5 -34.53 -6.15 22.15
CA GLN A 5 -35.14 -4.83 21.96
C GLN A 5 -34.99 -4.41 20.51
N PHE A 6 -36.09 -4.52 19.77
CA PHE A 6 -36.34 -3.83 18.53
C PHE A 6 -36.41 -2.33 18.80
N ILE A 7 -35.47 -1.55 18.28
CA ILE A 7 -35.64 -0.11 18.15
C ILE A 7 -36.13 0.12 16.73
N GLY A 8 -37.34 0.61 16.64
CA GLY A 8 -38.12 0.79 15.44
C GLY A 8 -37.50 1.75 14.44
N ALA A 9 -37.50 1.34 13.19
CA ALA A 9 -37.37 2.20 12.05
C ALA A 9 -38.57 3.16 11.98
N SER A 10 -38.38 4.42 12.32
CA SER A 10 -39.37 5.45 12.00
C SER A 10 -39.25 5.78 10.52
N LEU A 11 -40.17 5.23 9.77
CA LEU A 11 -40.43 5.58 8.39
C LEU A 11 -40.76 7.08 8.28
N PHE A 12 -40.01 7.78 7.48
CA PHE A 12 -40.44 9.03 6.90
C PHE A 12 -41.55 8.74 5.89
N ALA A 13 -42.79 8.84 6.35
CA ALA A 13 -43.93 8.96 5.45
C ALA A 13 -43.97 10.42 4.97
N LEU A 14 -43.32 10.72 3.84
CA LEU A 14 -43.58 11.96 3.12
C LEU A 14 -44.95 11.80 2.42
N ALA A 15 -45.92 12.58 2.89
CA ALA A 15 -47.21 12.73 2.25
C ALA A 15 -46.98 13.25 0.84
N ILE A 16 -47.40 12.46 -0.15
CA ILE A 16 -47.46 12.87 -1.55
C ILE A 16 -48.69 13.77 -1.66
N ALA A 17 -48.50 15.07 -1.63
CA ALA A 17 -49.49 16.02 -2.12
C ALA A 17 -49.39 16.04 -3.65
N ASN A 18 -50.41 15.52 -4.34
CA ASN A 18 -50.52 15.63 -5.77
C ASN A 18 -50.77 17.08 -6.17
N PRO A 19 -49.87 17.75 -6.90
CA PRO A 19 -50.25 18.92 -7.67
C PRO A 19 -50.78 18.46 -9.00
N SER A 20 -52.00 18.85 -9.30
CA SER A 20 -52.62 18.69 -10.63
C SER A 20 -51.82 19.55 -11.65
N PHE A 21 -51.05 18.89 -12.49
CA PHE A 21 -50.41 19.56 -13.64
C PHE A 21 -51.31 19.44 -14.87
N ALA A 22 -51.54 20.59 -15.48
CA ALA A 22 -52.17 20.71 -16.75
C ALA A 22 -51.39 19.93 -17.81
N GLN A 23 -52.13 19.15 -18.66
CA GLN A 23 -51.57 18.46 -19.80
C GLN A 23 -50.98 19.47 -20.80
N THR A 24 -49.68 19.51 -20.89
CA THR A 24 -49.02 20.02 -22.09
C THR A 24 -48.60 18.83 -22.96
N ALA A 25 -48.66 19.01 -24.29
CA ALA A 25 -48.45 18.01 -25.31
C ALA A 25 -47.17 17.16 -25.13
N PRO A 26 -47.14 15.90 -25.65
CA PRO A 26 -46.03 15.01 -25.45
C PRO A 26 -44.76 15.58 -26.10
N GLN A 27 -43.84 15.99 -25.27
CA GLN A 27 -42.46 16.27 -25.66
C GLN A 27 -41.82 14.95 -26.04
N ALA A 28 -41.14 14.89 -27.16
CA ALA A 28 -40.44 13.71 -27.62
C ALA A 28 -39.59 13.10 -26.50
N ALA A 29 -39.67 11.79 -26.33
CA ALA A 29 -38.84 11.04 -25.39
C ALA A 29 -37.35 11.42 -25.55
N PRO A 30 -36.58 11.51 -24.46
CA PRO A 30 -35.12 11.71 -24.57
C PRO A 30 -34.57 10.63 -25.47
N GLN A 31 -33.80 11.01 -26.47
CA GLN A 31 -33.03 10.07 -27.28
C GLN A 31 -32.14 9.28 -26.31
N PRO A 32 -31.96 7.96 -26.54
CA PRO A 32 -31.01 7.19 -25.80
C PRO A 32 -29.66 7.92 -25.88
N ALA A 33 -28.94 7.98 -24.74
CA ALA A 33 -27.60 8.53 -24.71
C ALA A 33 -26.80 7.94 -25.86
N GLU A 34 -26.23 8.80 -26.71
CA GLU A 34 -25.34 8.39 -27.79
C GLU A 34 -24.23 7.53 -27.16
N GLU A 35 -23.95 6.39 -27.80
CA GLU A 35 -22.86 5.51 -27.42
C GLU A 35 -21.57 6.33 -27.29
N ASP A 36 -20.97 6.25 -26.12
CA ASP A 36 -19.73 6.92 -25.77
C ASP A 36 -18.64 6.56 -26.79
N ASN A 37 -18.47 7.38 -27.80
CA ASN A 37 -17.29 7.29 -28.65
C ASN A 37 -16.08 7.64 -27.78
N SER A 38 -15.06 6.79 -27.76
CA SER A 38 -13.82 7.03 -27.01
C SER A 38 -13.16 8.40 -27.33
N ALA A 39 -13.61 9.08 -28.38
CA ALA A 39 -13.24 10.45 -28.75
C ALA A 39 -13.70 11.49 -27.72
N ASP A 40 -14.85 11.27 -27.11
CA ASP A 40 -15.53 12.26 -26.27
C ASP A 40 -15.23 12.07 -24.77
N ILE A 41 -14.40 11.08 -24.40
CA ILE A 41 -13.98 10.88 -23.03
C ILE A 41 -13.15 12.07 -22.56
N ILE A 42 -13.76 12.87 -21.69
CA ILE A 42 -13.06 13.99 -21.06
C ILE A 42 -12.19 13.48 -19.91
N VAL A 43 -10.93 13.88 -19.90
CA VAL A 43 -9.99 13.58 -18.81
C VAL A 43 -9.49 14.86 -18.16
N THR A 44 -9.10 14.74 -16.89
CA THR A 44 -8.53 15.85 -16.10
C THR A 44 -7.06 15.65 -15.76
N ALA A 45 -6.44 14.73 -16.46
CA ALA A 45 -5.05 14.31 -16.30
C ALA A 45 -4.04 15.45 -16.36
N SER A 46 -4.32 16.52 -17.12
CA SER A 46 -3.48 17.72 -17.23
C SER A 46 -3.93 18.86 -16.29
N LYS A 47 -4.80 18.58 -15.31
CA LYS A 47 -5.52 19.57 -14.48
C LYS A 47 -6.34 20.59 -15.31
N ARG A 48 -6.63 20.25 -16.55
CA ARG A 48 -7.58 20.88 -17.48
C ARG A 48 -8.50 19.80 -18.04
N ALA A 49 -9.75 20.13 -18.26
CA ALA A 49 -10.65 19.23 -18.98
C ALA A 49 -10.26 19.19 -20.46
N GLN A 50 -9.88 18.03 -20.95
CA GLN A 50 -9.47 17.80 -22.35
C GLN A 50 -9.99 16.45 -22.81
N THR A 51 -10.15 16.25 -24.11
CA THR A 51 -10.45 14.92 -24.62
C THR A 51 -9.26 13.98 -24.42
N LEU A 52 -9.52 12.69 -24.29
CA LEU A 52 -8.47 11.67 -24.20
C LEU A 52 -7.52 11.73 -25.40
N GLN A 53 -8.04 12.03 -26.59
CA GLN A 53 -7.27 12.18 -27.83
C GLN A 53 -6.31 13.38 -27.79
N ASP A 54 -6.76 14.48 -27.17
CA ASP A 54 -5.98 15.72 -27.09
C ASP A 54 -4.98 15.76 -25.93
N THR A 55 -5.06 14.78 -25.03
CA THR A 55 -4.18 14.68 -23.85
C THR A 55 -2.91 13.94 -24.22
N PRO A 56 -1.76 14.61 -24.39
CA PRO A 56 -0.52 13.99 -24.89
C PRO A 56 0.29 13.32 -23.78
N ILE A 57 -0.33 12.38 -23.05
CA ILE A 57 0.28 11.51 -22.03
C ILE A 57 -0.33 10.10 -22.11
N SER A 58 0.37 9.10 -21.57
CA SER A 58 -0.18 7.76 -21.38
C SER A 58 -1.17 7.78 -20.23
N VAL A 59 -2.46 7.62 -20.53
CA VAL A 59 -3.55 7.54 -19.55
C VAL A 59 -4.55 6.46 -19.97
N ALA A 60 -4.91 5.60 -19.01
CA ALA A 60 -6.04 4.69 -19.15
C ALA A 60 -7.25 5.26 -18.42
N VAL A 61 -8.42 5.11 -18.99
CA VAL A 61 -9.69 5.59 -18.42
C VAL A 61 -10.66 4.42 -18.31
N ALA A 62 -11.20 4.21 -17.12
CA ALA A 62 -12.34 3.33 -16.89
C ALA A 62 -13.58 4.20 -16.69
N SER A 63 -14.54 4.13 -17.60
CA SER A 63 -15.82 4.84 -17.51
C SER A 63 -16.76 4.19 -16.48
N ALA A 64 -17.79 4.91 -16.05
CA ALA A 64 -18.84 4.37 -15.19
C ALA A 64 -19.46 3.08 -15.77
N ALA A 65 -19.75 3.07 -17.06
CA ALA A 65 -20.31 1.91 -17.75
C ALA A 65 -19.37 0.69 -17.71
N GLN A 66 -18.08 0.88 -17.98
CA GLN A 66 -17.08 -0.20 -17.87
C GLN A 66 -16.94 -0.72 -16.43
N ILE A 67 -16.94 0.18 -15.44
CA ILE A 67 -16.89 -0.17 -14.02
C ILE A 67 -18.09 -1.03 -13.62
N GLU A 68 -19.30 -0.68 -14.09
CA GLU A 68 -20.52 -1.45 -13.84
C GLU A 68 -20.53 -2.78 -14.58
N GLN A 69 -20.20 -2.81 -15.87
CA GLN A 69 -20.20 -4.02 -16.71
C GLN A 69 -19.20 -5.07 -16.21
N SER A 70 -17.99 -4.64 -15.84
CA SER A 70 -16.93 -5.48 -15.28
C SER A 70 -17.09 -5.74 -13.78
N GLN A 71 -18.16 -5.23 -13.16
CA GLN A 71 -18.46 -5.41 -11.74
C GLN A 71 -17.28 -4.99 -10.82
N ILE A 72 -16.60 -3.89 -11.16
CA ILE A 72 -15.53 -3.31 -10.34
C ILE A 72 -16.15 -2.76 -9.07
N ARG A 73 -15.74 -3.28 -7.92
CA ARG A 73 -16.33 -2.93 -6.61
C ARG A 73 -15.44 -2.03 -5.78
N ASP A 74 -14.12 -2.20 -5.92
CA ASP A 74 -13.11 -1.37 -5.26
C ASP A 74 -11.86 -1.21 -6.15
N LEU A 75 -10.87 -0.47 -5.67
CA LEU A 75 -9.64 -0.23 -6.42
C LEU A 75 -8.79 -1.49 -6.64
N LEU A 76 -9.00 -2.57 -5.87
CA LEU A 76 -8.31 -3.85 -6.10
C LEU A 76 -8.71 -4.46 -7.44
N ASP A 77 -9.98 -4.29 -7.81
CA ASP A 77 -10.53 -4.82 -9.06
C ASP A 77 -10.07 -4.05 -10.29
N LEU A 78 -9.63 -2.79 -10.13
CA LEU A 78 -9.27 -1.91 -11.25
C LEU A 78 -8.09 -2.46 -12.09
N GLN A 79 -7.25 -3.30 -11.51
CA GLN A 79 -6.14 -3.94 -12.23
C GLN A 79 -6.60 -4.85 -13.37
N THR A 80 -7.85 -5.33 -13.36
CA THR A 80 -8.42 -6.14 -14.47
C THR A 80 -8.70 -5.33 -15.72
N LEU A 81 -8.87 -4.02 -15.59
CA LEU A 81 -9.08 -3.09 -16.72
C LEU A 81 -7.78 -2.37 -17.12
N VAL A 82 -6.81 -2.25 -16.21
CA VAL A 82 -5.57 -1.50 -16.44
C VAL A 82 -4.36 -2.38 -16.15
N PRO A 83 -3.88 -3.17 -17.12
CA PRO A 83 -2.83 -4.18 -16.91
C PRO A 83 -1.47 -3.63 -16.43
N SER A 84 -1.18 -2.34 -16.67
CA SER A 84 0.01 -1.66 -16.15
C SER A 84 -0.07 -1.33 -14.66
N LEU A 85 -1.28 -1.38 -14.08
CA LEU A 85 -1.56 -1.20 -12.66
C LEU A 85 -1.62 -2.56 -11.98
N LYS A 86 -0.89 -2.71 -10.87
CA LYS A 86 -1.05 -3.81 -9.93
C LYS A 86 -1.44 -3.28 -8.57
N VAL A 87 -2.36 -3.98 -7.92
CA VAL A 87 -2.83 -3.62 -6.58
C VAL A 87 -2.56 -4.79 -5.65
N GLY A 88 -1.78 -4.54 -4.61
CA GLY A 88 -1.44 -5.53 -3.59
C GLY A 88 -2.05 -5.15 -2.25
N GLN A 89 -2.67 -6.11 -1.57
CA GLN A 89 -3.15 -5.96 -0.21
C GLN A 89 -2.31 -6.83 0.72
N LEU A 90 -1.73 -6.21 1.75
CA LEU A 90 -0.85 -6.86 2.72
C LEU A 90 -1.49 -6.81 4.10
N GLN A 91 -1.51 -7.92 4.82
CA GLN A 91 -1.97 -8.02 6.23
C GLN A 91 -3.41 -7.54 6.50
N SER A 92 -3.81 -6.40 5.99
CA SER A 92 -5.15 -5.83 6.14
C SER A 92 -5.47 -4.92 4.96
N SER A 93 -6.74 -4.55 4.82
CA SER A 93 -7.17 -3.57 3.82
C SER A 93 -6.53 -2.19 4.03
N ALA A 94 -6.09 -1.85 5.25
CA ALA A 94 -5.35 -0.62 5.51
C ALA A 94 -3.98 -0.56 4.82
N ASN A 95 -3.44 -1.70 4.40
CA ASN A 95 -2.10 -1.84 3.82
C ASN A 95 -2.18 -2.20 2.32
N THR A 96 -2.94 -1.45 1.56
CA THR A 96 -3.04 -1.59 0.10
C THR A 96 -1.97 -0.74 -0.58
N ASN A 97 -1.27 -1.30 -1.56
CA ASN A 97 -0.29 -0.58 -2.37
C ASN A 97 -0.63 -0.65 -3.86
N PHE A 98 -0.26 0.40 -4.58
CA PHE A 98 -0.43 0.51 -6.01
C PHE A 98 0.94 0.53 -6.69
N ILE A 99 1.06 -0.20 -7.78
CA ILE A 99 2.29 -0.35 -8.57
C ILE A 99 1.93 -0.04 -10.03
N ILE A 100 2.62 0.92 -10.64
CA ILE A 100 2.47 1.26 -12.06
C ILE A 100 3.82 1.07 -12.75
N ARG A 101 3.84 0.35 -13.89
CA ARG A 101 5.06 0.05 -14.66
C ARG A 101 6.17 -0.64 -13.83
N GLY A 102 5.79 -1.39 -12.78
CA GLY A 102 6.73 -2.05 -11.86
C GLY A 102 7.30 -1.17 -10.76
N PHE A 103 6.81 0.07 -10.60
CA PHE A 103 7.20 0.98 -9.53
C PHE A 103 6.06 1.20 -8.54
N GLY A 104 6.35 1.02 -7.26
CA GLY A 104 5.42 1.19 -6.16
C GLY A 104 6.04 0.73 -4.85
N ASN A 105 5.54 1.20 -3.74
CA ASN A 105 6.08 0.89 -2.40
C ASN A 105 5.05 0.13 -1.57
N GLY A 106 5.56 -0.73 -0.71
CA GLY A 106 4.76 -1.42 0.29
C GLY A 106 4.13 -0.45 1.32
N ALA A 107 2.89 -0.74 1.71
CA ALA A 107 2.05 0.15 2.51
C ALA A 107 2.10 -0.08 4.02
N ASN A 108 2.85 -1.07 4.51
CA ASN A 108 2.84 -1.48 5.94
C ASN A 108 3.75 -0.64 6.83
N ASN A 109 4.13 0.53 6.39
CA ASN A 109 4.94 1.47 7.18
C ASN A 109 4.39 2.87 6.99
N ALA A 110 3.79 3.43 8.03
CA ALA A 110 3.18 4.75 7.99
C ALA A 110 4.19 5.90 7.73
N GLY A 111 5.48 5.66 7.86
CA GLY A 111 6.53 6.62 7.55
C GLY A 111 6.91 6.66 6.06
N ILE A 112 6.35 5.75 5.24
CA ILE A 112 6.61 5.67 3.81
C ILE A 112 5.39 6.20 3.05
N GLU A 113 5.62 7.15 2.18
CA GLU A 113 4.59 7.64 1.26
C GLU A 113 4.52 6.77 0.00
N PRO A 114 3.36 6.70 -0.67
CA PRO A 114 3.24 5.96 -1.92
C PRO A 114 4.02 6.63 -3.06
N SER A 115 4.50 5.84 -4.02
CA SER A 115 5.06 6.36 -5.29
C SER A 115 3.99 6.58 -6.36
N VAL A 116 2.79 6.01 -6.16
CA VAL A 116 1.58 6.25 -6.95
C VAL A 116 0.62 7.09 -6.11
N GLY A 117 0.34 8.30 -6.57
CA GLY A 117 -0.60 9.21 -5.90
C GLY A 117 -2.05 8.81 -6.20
N VAL A 118 -2.93 8.83 -5.19
CA VAL A 118 -4.38 8.64 -5.39
C VAL A 118 -5.10 9.94 -5.06
N PHE A 119 -5.93 10.38 -5.99
CA PHE A 119 -6.75 11.59 -5.86
C PHE A 119 -8.23 11.23 -6.04
N ILE A 120 -9.10 11.79 -5.22
CA ILE A 120 -10.55 11.69 -5.38
C ILE A 120 -11.10 13.10 -5.46
N ASP A 121 -11.72 13.45 -6.57
CA ASP A 121 -12.18 14.81 -6.88
C ASP A 121 -11.10 15.87 -6.64
N GLY A 122 -9.89 15.60 -7.11
CA GLY A 122 -8.73 16.49 -6.94
C GLY A 122 -8.11 16.52 -5.54
N VAL A 123 -8.68 15.83 -4.56
CA VAL A 123 -8.16 15.75 -3.17
C VAL A 123 -7.23 14.56 -3.01
N TYR A 124 -5.99 14.83 -2.62
CA TYR A 124 -4.97 13.80 -2.40
C TYR A 124 -5.31 12.90 -1.21
N ARG A 125 -5.18 11.59 -1.41
CA ARG A 125 -5.33 10.52 -0.41
C ARG A 125 -3.95 9.98 -0.05
N SER A 126 -3.35 10.53 0.99
CA SER A 126 -1.92 10.37 1.29
C SER A 126 -1.49 8.96 1.73
N ARG A 127 -2.41 8.18 2.32
CA ARG A 127 -2.10 6.86 2.89
C ARG A 127 -3.09 5.82 2.39
N SER A 128 -2.64 4.57 2.30
CA SER A 128 -3.41 3.44 1.77
C SER A 128 -4.80 3.31 2.37
N ALA A 129 -4.92 3.43 3.69
CA ALA A 129 -6.22 3.35 4.38
C ALA A 129 -7.22 4.45 3.95
N ALA A 130 -6.74 5.58 3.43
CA ALA A 130 -7.57 6.65 2.89
C ALA A 130 -8.00 6.41 1.43
N GLN A 131 -7.48 5.37 0.78
CA GLN A 131 -7.61 5.13 -0.65
C GLN A 131 -8.62 4.02 -1.01
N ILE A 132 -8.99 3.17 -0.04
CA ILE A 132 -9.66 1.88 -0.28
C ILE A 132 -11.16 1.83 0.04
N GLY A 133 -11.80 2.95 0.34
CA GLY A 133 -13.25 3.01 0.57
C GLY A 133 -14.05 2.62 -0.68
N ASP A 134 -15.25 2.05 -0.47
CA ASP A 134 -16.22 1.84 -1.53
C ASP A 134 -16.80 3.20 -1.93
N LEU A 135 -16.55 3.63 -3.16
CA LEU A 135 -17.01 4.93 -3.65
C LEU A 135 -18.36 4.76 -4.38
N PRO A 136 -19.44 5.32 -3.85
CA PRO A 136 -20.68 5.41 -4.59
C PRO A 136 -20.57 6.48 -5.68
N ASN A 137 -21.25 6.25 -6.80
CA ASN A 137 -21.44 7.24 -7.88
C ASN A 137 -20.13 7.73 -8.53
N ILE A 138 -19.26 6.78 -8.92
CA ILE A 138 -18.05 7.08 -9.70
C ILE A 138 -18.48 7.45 -11.12
N GLU A 139 -17.95 8.55 -11.66
CA GLU A 139 -18.09 8.92 -13.06
C GLU A 139 -17.02 8.26 -13.92
N ARG A 140 -15.78 8.29 -13.47
CA ARG A 140 -14.65 7.64 -14.13
C ARG A 140 -13.42 7.50 -13.21
N VAL A 141 -12.53 6.62 -13.60
CA VAL A 141 -11.18 6.49 -13.00
C VAL A 141 -10.14 6.69 -14.09
N GLU A 142 -9.23 7.62 -13.87
CA GLU A 142 -8.11 7.92 -14.76
C GLU A 142 -6.82 7.37 -14.13
N VAL A 143 -6.06 6.55 -14.84
CA VAL A 143 -4.74 6.04 -14.42
C VAL A 143 -3.67 6.66 -15.30
N LEU A 144 -2.97 7.66 -14.75
CA LEU A 144 -1.88 8.36 -15.41
C LEU A 144 -0.59 7.60 -15.17
N ARG A 145 0.05 7.16 -16.22
CA ARG A 145 1.24 6.31 -16.16
C ARG A 145 2.52 7.14 -16.24
N GLY A 146 3.55 6.72 -15.50
CA GLY A 146 4.82 7.44 -15.42
C GLY A 146 4.79 8.67 -14.49
N PRO A 147 5.93 9.36 -14.32
CA PRO A 147 6.06 10.49 -13.41
C PRO A 147 5.12 11.64 -13.74
N GLN A 148 4.37 12.12 -12.74
CA GLN A 148 3.38 13.21 -12.85
C GLN A 148 3.67 14.38 -11.88
N SER A 149 4.88 14.46 -11.34
CA SER A 149 5.19 15.42 -10.27
C SER A 149 5.13 16.88 -10.70
N THR A 150 5.21 17.18 -11.99
CA THR A 150 5.10 18.56 -12.51
C THR A 150 3.76 19.21 -12.22
N LEU A 151 2.66 18.45 -12.20
CA LEU A 151 1.32 18.97 -11.91
C LEU A 151 0.76 18.49 -10.58
N PHE A 152 1.18 17.32 -10.11
CA PHE A 152 0.63 16.72 -8.89
C PHE A 152 1.56 16.81 -7.68
N GLY A 153 2.77 17.35 -7.86
CA GLY A 153 3.72 17.56 -6.78
C GLY A 153 4.45 16.28 -6.35
N LYS A 154 4.76 16.16 -5.06
CA LYS A 154 5.43 14.99 -4.50
C LYS A 154 4.55 13.72 -4.60
N ASN A 155 5.19 12.54 -4.47
CA ASN A 155 4.53 11.25 -4.39
C ASN A 155 3.78 10.83 -5.66
N ALA A 156 4.24 11.33 -6.80
CA ALA A 156 3.76 11.00 -8.14
C ALA A 156 4.93 10.53 -9.04
N SER A 157 5.91 9.83 -8.45
CA SER A 157 7.12 9.37 -9.15
C SER A 157 6.85 8.18 -10.08
N ALA A 158 5.81 7.38 -9.80
CA ALA A 158 5.43 6.22 -10.61
C ALA A 158 4.16 6.44 -11.45
N GLY A 159 3.22 7.25 -10.95
CA GLY A 159 1.95 7.54 -11.61
C GLY A 159 0.91 8.13 -10.68
N ILE A 160 -0.31 8.29 -11.20
CA ILE A 160 -1.47 8.81 -10.48
C ILE A 160 -2.69 7.94 -10.79
N ILE A 161 -3.52 7.74 -9.77
CA ILE A 161 -4.91 7.27 -9.92
C ILE A 161 -5.81 8.42 -9.53
N SER A 162 -6.61 8.92 -10.49
CA SER A 162 -7.56 10.00 -10.28
C SER A 162 -8.98 9.47 -10.42
N ILE A 163 -9.73 9.55 -9.35
CA ILE A 163 -11.13 9.13 -9.28
C ILE A 163 -11.99 10.37 -9.30
N VAL A 164 -12.92 10.41 -10.25
CA VAL A 164 -13.87 11.49 -10.41
C VAL A 164 -15.26 10.96 -10.09
N THR A 165 -15.96 11.61 -9.18
CA THR A 165 -17.35 11.28 -8.83
C THR A 165 -18.31 12.22 -9.54
N ALA A 166 -19.49 11.71 -9.88
CA ALA A 166 -20.51 12.50 -10.58
C ALA A 166 -20.90 13.75 -9.76
N GLU A 167 -21.00 14.88 -10.45
CA GLU A 167 -21.45 16.14 -9.86
C GLU A 167 -22.98 16.13 -9.63
N PRO A 168 -23.48 16.95 -8.69
CA PRO A 168 -24.91 17.20 -8.56
C PRO A 168 -25.49 17.76 -9.87
N LYS A 169 -26.68 17.27 -10.26
CA LYS A 169 -27.39 17.69 -11.47
C LYS A 169 -28.54 18.64 -11.16
N PHE A 170 -28.79 19.59 -12.04
CA PHE A 170 -29.97 20.48 -11.98
C PHE A 170 -31.26 19.81 -12.47
N GLU A 171 -31.23 18.52 -12.76
CA GLU A 171 -32.37 17.67 -13.07
C GLU A 171 -32.50 16.62 -11.98
N PHE A 172 -33.74 16.34 -11.56
CA PHE A 172 -33.97 15.28 -10.55
C PHE A 172 -33.73 13.93 -11.19
N GLY A 173 -32.93 13.13 -10.51
CA GLY A 173 -32.59 11.77 -10.92
C GLY A 173 -31.97 10.97 -9.80
N GLY A 174 -31.83 9.68 -10.03
CA GLY A 174 -31.20 8.78 -9.07
C GLY A 174 -31.11 7.37 -9.60
N GLN A 175 -30.30 6.58 -8.93
CA GLN A 175 -30.07 5.17 -9.20
C GLN A 175 -30.05 4.40 -7.89
N LEU A 176 -30.59 3.20 -7.91
CA LEU A 176 -30.50 2.24 -6.80
C LEU A 176 -30.09 0.89 -7.37
N GLU A 177 -29.01 0.35 -6.88
CA GLU A 177 -28.49 -0.98 -7.21
C GLU A 177 -28.57 -1.85 -5.96
N ALA A 178 -29.06 -3.09 -6.10
CA ALA A 178 -29.00 -4.12 -5.09
C ALA A 178 -28.45 -5.41 -5.72
N SER A 179 -27.41 -5.99 -5.13
CA SER A 179 -26.79 -7.22 -5.61
C SER A 179 -26.70 -8.24 -4.48
N TYR A 180 -26.95 -9.51 -4.82
CA TYR A 180 -26.74 -10.65 -3.96
C TYR A 180 -25.83 -11.68 -4.63
N GLY A 181 -24.95 -12.31 -3.89
CA GLY A 181 -23.99 -13.27 -4.40
C GLY A 181 -23.63 -14.37 -3.41
N ASN A 182 -22.76 -15.28 -3.82
CA ASN A 182 -22.23 -16.31 -2.93
C ASN A 182 -21.52 -15.71 -1.71
N TYR A 183 -21.35 -16.50 -0.64
CA TYR A 183 -20.91 -16.04 0.69
C TYR A 183 -21.86 -15.00 1.30
N ASN A 184 -23.17 -15.08 1.01
CA ASN A 184 -24.16 -14.12 1.45
C ASN A 184 -23.78 -12.66 1.15
N ALA A 185 -23.14 -12.44 0.00
CA ALA A 185 -22.72 -11.12 -0.41
C ALA A 185 -23.92 -10.24 -0.72
N ILE A 186 -24.02 -9.13 -0.02
CA ILE A 186 -25.06 -8.10 -0.22
C ILE A 186 -24.35 -6.80 -0.54
N VAL A 187 -24.64 -6.21 -1.69
CA VAL A 187 -24.18 -4.87 -2.06
C VAL A 187 -25.40 -4.03 -2.39
N VAL A 188 -25.50 -2.89 -1.73
CA VAL A 188 -26.53 -1.88 -2.02
C VAL A 188 -25.82 -0.56 -2.27
N LYS A 189 -26.04 0.03 -3.42
CA LYS A 189 -25.55 1.36 -3.78
C LYS A 189 -26.73 2.21 -4.24
N GLY A 190 -26.71 3.48 -3.88
CA GLY A 190 -27.73 4.38 -4.33
C GLY A 190 -27.24 5.80 -4.39
N ASN A 191 -27.79 6.56 -5.29
CA ASN A 191 -27.59 8.00 -5.38
C ASN A 191 -28.88 8.69 -5.78
N VAL A 192 -29.02 9.91 -5.32
CA VAL A 192 -30.09 10.83 -5.73
C VAL A 192 -29.48 12.21 -5.91
N THR A 193 -29.92 12.91 -6.95
CA THR A 193 -29.50 14.26 -7.26
C THR A 193 -30.68 15.10 -7.71
N GLY A 194 -30.60 16.40 -7.55
CA GLY A 194 -31.63 17.31 -8.07
C GLY A 194 -31.39 18.77 -7.64
N PRO A 195 -32.12 19.68 -8.25
CA PRO A 195 -32.08 21.09 -7.93
C PRO A 195 -32.81 21.40 -6.62
N LEU A 196 -32.25 22.27 -5.81
CA LEU A 196 -32.95 23.00 -4.74
C LEU A 196 -33.40 24.37 -5.22
N SER A 197 -32.73 24.92 -6.25
CA SER A 197 -33.08 26.13 -6.99
C SER A 197 -32.45 26.09 -8.38
N GLU A 198 -32.70 27.09 -9.20
CA GLU A 198 -32.08 27.23 -10.54
C GLU A 198 -30.53 27.30 -10.48
N THR A 199 -29.97 27.67 -9.35
CA THR A 199 -28.52 27.83 -9.17
C THR A 199 -27.90 26.91 -8.11
N LEU A 200 -28.72 26.09 -7.46
CA LEU A 200 -28.29 25.22 -6.36
C LEU A 200 -28.78 23.79 -6.58
N ALA A 201 -27.86 22.86 -6.80
CA ALA A 201 -28.13 21.45 -6.88
C ALA A 201 -27.46 20.68 -5.74
N VAL A 202 -28.05 19.55 -5.37
CA VAL A 202 -27.52 18.66 -4.33
C VAL A 202 -27.48 17.21 -4.83
N SER A 203 -26.58 16.43 -4.24
CA SER A 203 -26.62 14.97 -4.40
C SER A 203 -26.31 14.30 -3.08
N LEU A 204 -26.90 13.11 -2.90
CA LEU A 204 -26.61 12.20 -1.80
C LEU A 204 -26.39 10.81 -2.39
N ALA A 205 -25.26 10.19 -2.06
CA ALA A 205 -24.93 8.85 -2.47
C ALA A 205 -24.53 8.01 -1.26
N GLY A 206 -24.83 6.71 -1.32
CA GLY A 206 -24.47 5.78 -0.25
C GLY A 206 -24.20 4.40 -0.79
N SER A 207 -23.39 3.64 -0.03
CA SER A 207 -23.08 2.24 -0.30
C SER A 207 -23.12 1.42 0.97
N TYR A 208 -23.54 0.17 0.84
CA TYR A 208 -23.41 -0.86 1.84
C TYR A 208 -22.91 -2.13 1.15
N ASN A 209 -21.83 -2.73 1.66
CA ASN A 209 -21.18 -3.90 1.09
C ASN A 209 -20.85 -4.87 2.21
N LYS A 210 -21.61 -5.95 2.30
CA LYS A 210 -21.43 -7.01 3.27
C LYS A 210 -21.25 -8.34 2.54
N ARG A 211 -20.33 -9.16 3.04
CA ARG A 211 -20.11 -10.53 2.59
C ARG A 211 -19.53 -11.35 3.73
N ASP A 212 -19.99 -12.59 3.90
CA ASP A 212 -19.41 -13.55 4.84
C ASP A 212 -17.98 -13.91 4.41
N GLY A 213 -17.18 -14.40 5.35
CA GLY A 213 -15.82 -14.82 5.08
C GLY A 213 -15.75 -16.09 4.24
N TYR A 214 -14.90 -16.09 3.21
CA TYR A 214 -14.65 -17.29 2.42
C TYR A 214 -13.54 -18.18 2.99
N ALA A 215 -12.86 -17.72 4.02
CA ALA A 215 -11.85 -18.45 4.77
C ALA A 215 -12.26 -18.59 6.23
N ARG A 216 -11.58 -19.48 6.97
CA ARG A 216 -11.96 -19.80 8.34
C ARG A 216 -10.75 -19.99 9.25
N TYR A 217 -10.79 -19.39 10.43
CA TYR A 217 -9.97 -19.80 11.57
C TYR A 217 -10.62 -21.01 12.22
N VAL A 218 -10.08 -22.21 11.91
CA VAL A 218 -10.71 -23.49 12.29
C VAL A 218 -10.83 -23.65 13.80
N ASN A 219 -9.74 -23.36 14.52
CA ASN A 219 -9.68 -23.50 15.97
C ASN A 219 -10.53 -22.44 16.73
N LEU A 220 -10.77 -21.28 16.12
CA LEU A 220 -11.62 -20.24 16.70
C LEU A 220 -13.09 -20.34 16.26
N ASN A 221 -13.39 -21.24 15.31
CA ASN A 221 -14.69 -21.34 14.68
C ASN A 221 -15.20 -20.00 14.11
N GLN A 222 -14.29 -19.20 13.54
CA GLN A 222 -14.56 -17.86 13.05
C GLN A 222 -14.26 -17.75 11.55
N GLU A 223 -15.14 -17.08 10.84
CA GLU A 223 -14.91 -16.71 9.43
C GLU A 223 -13.83 -15.62 9.31
N ASN A 224 -13.12 -15.65 8.21
CA ASN A 224 -12.07 -14.71 7.86
C ASN A 224 -12.19 -14.28 6.40
N ASN A 225 -11.62 -13.14 6.05
CA ASN A 225 -11.78 -12.48 4.75
C ASN A 225 -13.25 -12.10 4.45
N ASN A 226 -13.99 -11.70 5.46
CA ASN A 226 -15.32 -11.13 5.29
C ASN A 226 -15.24 -9.69 4.76
N ARG A 227 -16.36 -9.12 4.36
CA ARG A 227 -16.57 -7.70 4.09
C ARG A 227 -17.67 -7.14 4.96
N ASN A 228 -17.45 -5.93 5.42
CA ASN A 228 -18.47 -5.14 6.11
C ASN A 228 -18.08 -3.66 5.99
N ARG A 229 -18.61 -3.02 4.95
CA ARG A 229 -18.31 -1.64 4.58
C ARG A 229 -19.58 -0.85 4.38
N TYR A 230 -19.55 0.41 4.74
CA TYR A 230 -20.56 1.36 4.32
C TYR A 230 -19.97 2.74 4.14
N GLY A 231 -20.57 3.49 3.22
CA GLY A 231 -20.16 4.84 2.90
C GLY A 231 -21.36 5.74 2.63
N ILE A 232 -21.18 7.01 2.92
CA ILE A 232 -22.12 8.08 2.58
C ILE A 232 -21.36 9.27 2.07
N ARG A 233 -21.90 9.92 1.05
CA ARG A 233 -21.32 11.09 0.40
C ARG A 233 -22.42 12.09 0.04
N GLY A 234 -22.33 13.29 0.59
CA GLY A 234 -23.18 14.41 0.27
C GLY A 234 -22.44 15.45 -0.55
N GLN A 235 -23.10 16.09 -1.51
CA GLN A 235 -22.53 17.15 -2.30
C GLN A 235 -23.52 18.30 -2.48
N ILE A 236 -22.98 19.49 -2.52
CA ILE A 236 -23.68 20.74 -2.82
C ILE A 236 -22.96 21.39 -3.99
N LEU A 237 -23.70 21.72 -5.04
CA LEU A 237 -23.21 22.47 -6.19
C LEU A 237 -23.97 23.78 -6.26
N TRP A 238 -23.26 24.89 -6.10
CA TRP A 238 -23.80 26.22 -6.25
C TRP A 238 -23.17 26.91 -7.47
N GLN A 239 -24.00 27.25 -8.43
CA GLN A 239 -23.61 27.85 -9.70
C GLN A 239 -24.52 29.05 -10.00
N PRO A 240 -24.28 30.20 -9.36
CA PRO A 240 -25.10 31.40 -9.54
C PRO A 240 -24.97 32.04 -10.92
N SER A 241 -23.89 31.72 -11.64
CA SER A 241 -23.64 32.17 -13.01
C SER A 241 -22.80 31.15 -13.78
N SER A 242 -22.62 31.32 -15.07
CA SER A 242 -21.69 30.54 -15.88
C SER A 242 -20.22 30.72 -15.46
N ASP A 243 -19.90 31.81 -14.76
CA ASP A 243 -18.54 32.21 -14.44
C ASP A 243 -18.11 31.80 -13.02
N PHE A 244 -19.04 31.28 -12.22
CA PHE A 244 -18.75 30.86 -10.87
C PHE A 244 -19.41 29.53 -10.50
N LYS A 245 -18.62 28.61 -10.02
CA LYS A 245 -19.08 27.31 -9.52
C LYS A 245 -18.40 27.00 -8.19
N LEU A 246 -19.18 26.64 -7.18
CA LEU A 246 -18.72 26.12 -5.89
C LEU A 246 -19.28 24.73 -5.68
N ARG A 247 -18.41 23.73 -5.52
CA ARG A 247 -18.77 22.36 -5.16
C ARG A 247 -18.24 22.04 -3.76
N ILE A 248 -19.12 21.68 -2.86
CA ILE A 248 -18.77 21.23 -1.50
C ILE A 248 -19.09 19.73 -1.42
N ILE A 249 -18.15 18.96 -0.88
CA ILE A 249 -18.28 17.51 -0.74
C ILE A 249 -17.99 17.15 0.71
N GLY A 250 -18.88 16.39 1.33
CA GLY A 250 -18.66 15.73 2.62
C GLY A 250 -18.82 14.23 2.47
N ASP A 251 -17.91 13.45 3.02
CA ASP A 251 -17.98 11.99 2.96
C ASP A 251 -17.53 11.33 4.26
N TYR A 252 -18.10 10.16 4.51
CA TYR A 252 -17.71 9.24 5.56
C TYR A 252 -17.79 7.82 5.03
N ASP A 253 -16.76 7.02 5.24
CA ASP A 253 -16.78 5.59 4.98
C ASP A 253 -16.18 4.81 6.16
N LYS A 254 -16.70 3.61 6.38
CA LYS A 254 -16.26 2.69 7.43
C LYS A 254 -16.02 1.30 6.88
N ILE A 255 -14.94 0.70 7.34
CA ILE A 255 -14.57 -0.70 7.15
C ILE A 255 -14.48 -1.35 8.51
N ASP A 256 -15.14 -2.51 8.70
CA ASP A 256 -15.05 -3.32 9.93
C ASP A 256 -14.98 -4.80 9.52
N GLU A 257 -13.78 -5.30 9.28
CA GLU A 257 -13.51 -6.58 8.63
C GLU A 257 -12.61 -7.47 9.50
N VAL A 258 -12.77 -8.78 9.35
CA VAL A 258 -11.78 -9.78 9.76
C VAL A 258 -10.97 -10.13 8.51
N CYS A 259 -9.75 -9.69 8.45
CA CYS A 259 -8.85 -9.87 7.30
C CYS A 259 -7.39 -9.83 7.76
N CYS A 260 -6.51 -10.53 7.15
CA CYS A 260 -6.61 -11.38 5.97
C CYS A 260 -6.09 -12.78 6.33
N THR A 261 -6.69 -13.80 5.72
CA THR A 261 -6.23 -15.19 5.88
C THR A 261 -4.79 -15.33 5.42
N VAL A 262 -4.00 -15.96 6.26
CA VAL A 262 -2.63 -16.37 5.96
C VAL A 262 -2.54 -17.88 6.00
N ALA A 263 -1.97 -18.47 4.96
CA ALA A 263 -1.63 -19.88 4.90
C ALA A 263 -0.13 -20.08 5.09
N ASN A 264 0.24 -21.14 5.76
CA ASN A 264 1.62 -21.60 5.83
C ASN A 264 1.95 -22.36 4.53
N ILE A 265 2.82 -21.79 3.69
CA ILE A 265 3.19 -22.35 2.38
C ILE A 265 4.30 -23.35 2.53
N PHE A 266 5.25 -23.07 3.40
CA PHE A 266 6.38 -23.91 3.70
C PHE A 266 6.59 -23.99 5.20
N ASP A 267 6.49 -25.20 5.73
CA ASP A 267 6.64 -25.51 7.13
C ASP A 267 8.12 -25.73 7.46
N GLY A 268 8.75 -24.74 8.01
CA GLY A 268 10.15 -24.80 8.45
C GLY A 268 10.33 -25.60 9.75
N PRO A 269 11.54 -25.60 10.32
CA PRO A 269 11.84 -26.33 11.56
C PRO A 269 11.00 -25.86 12.76
N THR A 270 10.52 -24.62 12.72
CA THR A 270 9.69 -24.02 13.75
C THR A 270 8.27 -24.60 13.80
N GLY A 271 7.76 -25.14 12.70
CA GLY A 271 6.48 -25.84 12.68
C GLY A 271 6.45 -27.08 13.56
N GLY A 272 7.58 -27.80 13.66
CA GLY A 272 7.73 -28.90 14.63
C GLY A 272 7.61 -28.43 16.07
N ALA A 273 8.19 -27.28 16.40
CA ALA A 273 8.07 -26.68 17.74
C ALA A 273 6.62 -26.28 18.07
N VAL A 274 5.90 -25.66 17.12
CA VAL A 274 4.49 -25.31 17.30
C VAL A 274 3.65 -26.56 17.61
N ARG A 275 3.82 -27.63 16.83
CA ARG A 275 3.08 -28.91 17.05
C ARG A 275 3.44 -29.58 18.35
N ALA A 276 4.74 -29.56 18.76
CA ALA A 276 5.17 -30.11 20.04
C ALA A 276 4.51 -29.39 21.24
N LEU A 277 4.10 -28.13 21.04
CA LEU A 277 3.34 -27.36 22.04
C LEU A 277 1.81 -27.56 21.95
N GLY A 278 1.35 -28.47 21.09
CA GLY A 278 -0.08 -28.69 20.84
C GLY A 278 -0.71 -27.69 19.90
N GLY A 279 0.08 -26.82 19.28
CA GLY A 279 -0.40 -25.84 18.31
C GLY A 279 -0.70 -26.47 16.95
N GLN A 280 -1.58 -25.83 16.21
CA GLN A 280 -2.01 -26.20 14.86
C GLN A 280 -1.55 -25.14 13.87
N ILE A 281 -1.10 -25.58 12.70
CA ILE A 281 -0.73 -24.75 11.57
C ILE A 281 -1.28 -25.37 10.28
N ASN A 282 -1.61 -24.50 9.30
CA ASN A 282 -2.04 -24.96 7.98
C ASN A 282 -0.81 -25.21 7.11
N SER A 283 -0.25 -26.42 7.23
CA SER A 283 0.94 -26.78 6.47
C SER A 283 0.60 -27.30 5.08
N ASN A 284 1.26 -26.77 4.06
CA ASN A 284 1.21 -27.25 2.68
C ASN A 284 -0.19 -27.32 2.02
N GLN A 285 -1.16 -26.58 2.55
CA GLN A 285 -2.51 -26.49 2.00
C GLN A 285 -2.97 -25.02 1.87
N PRO A 286 -2.21 -24.16 1.16
CA PRO A 286 -2.45 -22.72 1.15
C PRO A 286 -3.82 -22.33 0.59
N TYR A 287 -4.45 -23.18 -0.22
CA TYR A 287 -5.73 -22.91 -0.88
C TYR A 287 -6.91 -23.66 -0.27
N SER A 288 -6.75 -24.25 0.90
CA SER A 288 -7.88 -24.86 1.64
C SER A 288 -8.78 -23.80 2.27
N PHE A 289 -8.34 -22.54 2.32
CA PHE A 289 -8.98 -21.43 3.02
C PHE A 289 -9.22 -21.70 4.52
N ASN A 290 -8.58 -22.72 5.06
CA ASN A 290 -8.52 -22.99 6.47
C ASN A 290 -7.21 -22.45 7.04
N SER A 291 -7.30 -21.73 8.14
CA SER A 291 -6.14 -21.20 8.85
C SER A 291 -6.33 -21.40 10.36
N PHE A 292 -5.27 -21.15 11.11
CA PHE A 292 -5.27 -21.23 12.56
C PHE A 292 -4.75 -19.90 13.09
N ALA A 293 -5.28 -19.48 14.21
CA ALA A 293 -4.90 -18.24 14.89
C ALA A 293 -5.11 -18.40 16.40
N ASN A 294 -4.31 -17.71 17.20
CA ASN A 294 -4.53 -17.63 18.64
C ASN A 294 -5.50 -16.50 19.03
N ILE A 295 -5.56 -15.45 18.18
CA ILE A 295 -6.49 -14.33 18.34
C ILE A 295 -7.20 -14.03 17.01
N PRO A 296 -8.47 -13.57 17.04
CA PRO A 296 -9.16 -13.15 15.84
C PRO A 296 -8.56 -11.85 15.29
N SER A 297 -8.31 -11.81 13.99
CA SER A 297 -7.86 -10.58 13.32
C SER A 297 -8.98 -9.56 13.26
N VAL A 298 -8.65 -8.30 13.52
CA VAL A 298 -9.56 -7.15 13.47
C VAL A 298 -8.94 -6.07 12.59
N ASN A 299 -9.75 -5.50 11.70
CA ASN A 299 -9.37 -4.37 10.88
C ASN A 299 -10.54 -3.38 10.78
N LYS A 300 -10.37 -2.22 11.43
CA LYS A 300 -11.36 -1.15 11.46
C LYS A 300 -10.76 0.13 10.92
N ILE A 301 -11.45 0.74 9.97
CA ILE A 301 -11.04 2.02 9.39
C ILE A 301 -12.27 2.93 9.35
N ASP A 302 -12.13 4.13 9.92
CA ASP A 302 -13.06 5.24 9.73
C ASP A 302 -12.35 6.29 8.89
N ASN A 303 -12.92 6.66 7.74
CA ASN A 303 -12.38 7.65 6.83
C ASN A 303 -13.44 8.74 6.61
N TYR A 304 -13.10 9.99 6.82
CA TYR A 304 -14.05 11.09 6.72
C TYR A 304 -13.38 12.39 6.27
N GLY A 305 -14.17 13.28 5.71
CA GLY A 305 -13.65 14.57 5.38
C GLY A 305 -14.63 15.49 4.68
N VAL A 306 -14.13 16.70 4.43
CA VAL A 306 -14.83 17.72 3.69
C VAL A 306 -13.87 18.38 2.70
N SER A 307 -14.37 18.71 1.52
CA SER A 307 -13.64 19.52 0.55
C SER A 307 -14.55 20.56 -0.09
N ALA A 308 -13.94 21.66 -0.52
CA ALA A 308 -14.60 22.72 -1.27
C ALA A 308 -13.75 23.04 -2.50
N GLN A 309 -14.38 23.01 -3.66
CA GLN A 309 -13.80 23.43 -4.93
C GLN A 309 -14.53 24.65 -5.43
N VAL A 310 -13.75 25.66 -5.78
CA VAL A 310 -14.23 26.88 -6.44
C VAL A 310 -13.62 26.93 -7.82
N ASP A 311 -14.45 27.08 -8.85
CA ASP A 311 -14.05 27.39 -10.22
C ASP A 311 -14.65 28.77 -10.54
N ALA A 312 -13.80 29.76 -10.82
CA ALA A 312 -14.22 31.12 -11.09
C ALA A 312 -13.53 31.68 -12.34
N ARG A 313 -14.31 32.15 -13.30
CA ARG A 313 -13.82 32.92 -14.42
C ARG A 313 -13.56 34.35 -13.94
N VAL A 314 -12.27 34.73 -13.86
CA VAL A 314 -11.85 36.07 -13.40
C VAL A 314 -11.94 37.09 -14.51
N THR A 315 -11.63 36.67 -15.73
CA THR A 315 -11.82 37.44 -17.00
C THR A 315 -12.27 36.47 -18.06
N ASP A 316 -12.60 36.97 -19.25
CA ASP A 316 -12.98 36.10 -20.39
C ASP A 316 -11.93 35.05 -20.75
N THR A 317 -10.68 35.30 -20.39
CA THR A 317 -9.54 34.46 -20.74
C THR A 317 -8.75 33.88 -19.54
N LEU A 318 -9.16 34.19 -18.31
CA LEU A 318 -8.49 33.74 -17.08
C LEU A 318 -9.46 33.10 -16.12
N SER A 319 -9.18 31.91 -15.69
CA SER A 319 -9.94 31.17 -14.68
C SER A 319 -9.11 30.85 -13.46
N LEU A 320 -9.70 30.93 -12.28
CA LEU A 320 -9.12 30.58 -10.99
C LEU A 320 -9.81 29.31 -10.48
N VAL A 321 -9.02 28.31 -10.08
CA VAL A 321 -9.51 27.11 -9.40
C VAL A 321 -8.87 27.00 -8.03
N SER A 322 -9.70 26.80 -7.00
CA SER A 322 -9.24 26.56 -5.62
C SER A 322 -9.83 25.28 -5.08
N ILE A 323 -9.00 24.40 -4.51
CA ILE A 323 -9.45 23.17 -3.84
C ILE A 323 -8.89 23.17 -2.42
N THR A 324 -9.78 23.22 -1.43
CA THR A 324 -9.46 23.15 -0.01
C THR A 324 -10.03 21.84 0.54
N ALA A 325 -9.24 21.08 1.29
CA ALA A 325 -9.74 19.85 1.88
C ALA A 325 -9.14 19.57 3.27
N TYR A 326 -9.99 19.00 4.13
CA TYR A 326 -9.59 18.37 5.38
C TYR A 326 -10.04 16.89 5.38
N ARG A 327 -9.13 16.00 5.74
CA ARG A 327 -9.37 14.55 5.80
C ARG A 327 -8.92 14.00 7.15
N GLY A 328 -9.71 13.09 7.70
CA GLY A 328 -9.36 12.30 8.88
C GLY A 328 -9.47 10.82 8.62
N VAL A 329 -8.51 10.04 9.11
CA VAL A 329 -8.54 8.58 9.06
C VAL A 329 -8.22 8.03 10.44
N LYS A 330 -9.02 7.09 10.92
CA LYS A 330 -8.74 6.31 12.13
C LYS A 330 -8.62 4.86 11.74
N ILE A 331 -7.56 4.20 12.19
CA ILE A 331 -7.28 2.82 11.87
C ILE A 331 -7.06 2.09 13.18
N PHE A 332 -7.78 1.01 13.39
CA PHE A 332 -7.51 0.05 14.46
C PHE A 332 -7.32 -1.33 13.84
N THR A 333 -6.16 -1.92 14.08
CA THR A 333 -5.86 -3.30 13.69
C THR A 333 -5.41 -4.09 14.91
N ASN A 334 -5.84 -5.33 15.01
CA ASN A 334 -5.24 -6.36 15.87
C ASN A 334 -5.17 -7.64 15.04
N GLN A 335 -4.00 -8.19 14.85
CA GLN A 335 -3.81 -9.29 13.91
C GLN A 335 -2.97 -10.37 14.55
N ASP A 336 -3.41 -11.62 14.41
CA ASP A 336 -2.51 -12.74 14.60
C ASP A 336 -1.30 -12.58 13.68
N SER A 337 -0.12 -12.73 14.23
CA SER A 337 1.14 -12.55 13.51
C SER A 337 1.95 -13.82 13.40
N ASP A 338 1.68 -14.81 14.23
CA ASP A 338 2.37 -16.10 14.16
C ASP A 338 1.62 -17.13 13.29
N PHE A 339 0.34 -16.86 12.96
CA PHE A 339 -0.49 -17.66 12.07
C PHE A 339 -0.64 -19.12 12.49
N THR A 340 -0.65 -19.35 13.80
CA THR A 340 -0.81 -20.66 14.42
C THR A 340 -1.85 -20.61 15.55
N SER A 341 -2.30 -21.77 16.01
CA SER A 341 -3.15 -21.79 17.20
C SER A 341 -2.38 -21.73 18.52
N ALA A 342 -1.04 -21.83 18.48
CA ALA A 342 -0.19 -21.65 19.65
C ALA A 342 -0.03 -20.16 19.95
N ASP A 343 -0.26 -19.76 21.20
CA ASP A 343 -0.16 -18.37 21.62
C ASP A 343 1.31 -17.93 21.74
N LEU A 344 1.98 -17.75 20.57
CA LEU A 344 3.35 -17.28 20.50
C LEU A 344 3.39 -15.75 20.59
N ILE A 345 2.57 -15.09 19.80
CA ILE A 345 2.35 -13.64 19.82
C ILE A 345 0.93 -13.40 20.33
N GLY A 346 0.83 -12.94 21.58
CA GLY A 346 -0.46 -12.77 22.25
C GLY A 346 -1.22 -11.52 21.86
N ASP A 347 -0.51 -10.51 21.28
CA ASP A 347 -1.14 -9.26 20.88
C ASP A 347 -0.28 -8.55 19.82
N ASN A 348 -0.92 -8.07 18.74
CA ASN A 348 -0.28 -7.26 17.70
C ASN A 348 -1.25 -6.17 17.23
N ARG A 349 -1.50 -5.22 18.11
CA ARG A 349 -2.45 -4.14 17.85
C ARG A 349 -1.76 -2.84 17.45
N SER A 350 -2.45 -2.08 16.60
CA SER A 350 -2.08 -0.73 16.22
C SER A 350 -3.32 0.17 16.18
N ASN A 351 -3.19 1.35 16.71
CA ASN A 351 -4.20 2.41 16.66
C ASN A 351 -3.55 3.65 16.05
N THR A 352 -3.95 3.99 14.83
CA THR A 352 -3.38 5.09 14.06
C THR A 352 -4.44 6.14 13.76
N LYS A 353 -4.12 7.40 14.00
CA LYS A 353 -4.93 8.54 13.58
C LYS A 353 -4.13 9.41 12.63
N ILE A 354 -4.74 9.76 11.50
CA ILE A 354 -4.18 10.61 10.45
C ILE A 354 -5.11 11.80 10.26
N ASP A 355 -4.57 12.99 10.31
CA ASP A 355 -5.26 14.26 10.02
C ASP A 355 -4.50 14.96 8.90
N THR A 356 -5.15 15.24 7.78
CA THR A 356 -4.54 15.82 6.57
C THR A 356 -5.31 17.08 6.15
N PHE A 357 -4.59 18.16 5.90
CA PHE A 357 -5.11 19.39 5.31
C PHE A 357 -4.38 19.67 4.00
N THR A 358 -5.13 20.01 2.95
CA THR A 358 -4.59 20.40 1.65
C THR A 358 -5.25 21.65 1.13
N GLN A 359 -4.46 22.48 0.44
CA GLN A 359 -4.92 23.65 -0.30
C GLN A 359 -4.22 23.68 -1.65
N GLU A 360 -4.99 23.74 -2.71
CA GLU A 360 -4.51 23.97 -4.08
C GLU A 360 -5.14 25.24 -4.63
N LEU A 361 -4.33 26.05 -5.33
CA LEU A 361 -4.79 27.22 -6.06
C LEU A 361 -4.17 27.19 -7.46
N ARG A 362 -4.98 27.41 -8.49
CA ARG A 362 -4.55 27.39 -9.89
C ARG A 362 -5.13 28.58 -10.64
N LEU A 363 -4.29 29.24 -11.43
CA LEU A 363 -4.68 30.23 -12.44
C LEU A 363 -4.45 29.62 -13.82
N LEU A 364 -5.48 29.60 -14.65
CA LEU A 364 -5.48 29.02 -15.98
C LEU A 364 -5.77 30.13 -17.00
N SER A 365 -5.03 30.15 -18.09
CA SER A 365 -5.34 30.99 -19.25
C SER A 365 -6.07 30.19 -20.33
N ASP A 366 -6.91 30.90 -21.08
CA ASP A 366 -7.56 30.43 -22.31
C ASP A 366 -7.52 31.55 -23.35
N PHE A 367 -6.32 31.82 -23.86
CA PHE A 367 -6.07 32.85 -24.87
C PHE A 367 -6.25 32.25 -26.25
N ASP A 368 -6.81 33.03 -27.15
CA ASP A 368 -6.94 32.67 -28.59
C ASP A 368 -5.60 32.57 -29.31
N GLY A 369 -4.55 33.14 -28.73
CA GLY A 369 -3.19 33.14 -29.28
C GLY A 369 -2.46 31.79 -29.09
N PRO A 370 -1.20 31.71 -29.59
CA PRO A 370 -0.42 30.48 -29.53
C PRO A 370 0.02 30.09 -28.12
N PHE A 371 -0.11 30.95 -27.13
CA PHE A 371 0.40 30.81 -25.77
C PHE A 371 -0.72 30.60 -24.77
N ASN A 372 -0.65 29.54 -24.01
CA ASN A 372 -1.51 29.31 -22.84
C ASN A 372 -0.69 28.80 -21.66
N PHE A 373 -1.13 29.09 -20.43
CA PHE A 373 -0.45 28.66 -19.23
C PHE A 373 -1.42 28.17 -18.15
N LEU A 374 -0.87 27.39 -17.23
CA LEU A 374 -1.42 27.05 -15.93
C LEU A 374 -0.33 27.36 -14.89
N LEU A 375 -0.66 28.13 -13.86
CA LEU A 375 0.23 28.40 -12.74
C LEU A 375 -0.50 28.05 -11.45
N GLY A 376 0.16 27.40 -10.50
CA GLY A 376 -0.48 26.98 -9.27
C GLY A 376 0.45 26.87 -8.07
N GLY A 377 -0.17 26.81 -6.90
CA GLY A 377 0.46 26.53 -5.62
C GLY A 377 -0.27 25.41 -4.89
N TYR A 378 0.47 24.60 -4.17
CA TYR A 378 -0.07 23.50 -3.38
C TYR A 378 0.55 23.49 -1.99
N TYR A 379 -0.30 23.38 -0.96
CA TYR A 379 0.10 23.19 0.42
C TYR A 379 -0.48 21.89 0.97
N PHE A 380 0.35 21.16 1.69
CA PHE A 380 0.01 19.89 2.33
C PHE A 380 0.50 19.89 3.78
N ASN A 381 -0.35 19.49 4.71
CA ASN A 381 0.01 19.28 6.09
C ASN A 381 -0.66 18.01 6.61
N GLU A 382 0.15 17.04 7.07
CA GLU A 382 -0.33 15.78 7.63
C GLU A 382 0.25 15.54 9.00
N LYS A 383 -0.58 15.02 9.90
CA LYS A 383 -0.19 14.58 11.24
C LYS A 383 -0.63 13.14 11.42
N ILE A 384 0.31 12.25 11.76
CA ILE A 384 0.05 10.86 12.09
C ILE A 384 0.41 10.63 13.55
N ARG A 385 -0.52 10.04 14.29
CA ARG A 385 -0.31 9.59 15.66
C ARG A 385 -0.57 8.09 15.70
N ASN A 386 0.37 7.34 16.24
CA ASN A 386 0.24 5.90 16.39
C ASN A 386 0.52 5.47 17.82
N SER A 387 -0.22 4.48 18.26
CA SER A 387 0.02 3.72 19.48
C SER A 387 -0.19 2.25 19.14
N GLY A 388 0.86 1.43 19.31
CA GLY A 388 0.81 0.02 18.97
C GLY A 388 1.65 -0.83 19.90
N GLN A 389 1.43 -2.14 19.85
CA GLN A 389 2.23 -3.12 20.58
C GLN A 389 2.25 -4.47 19.87
N LEU A 390 3.35 -5.19 20.07
CA LEU A 390 3.48 -6.60 19.76
C LEU A 390 4.07 -7.28 20.99
N THR A 391 3.36 -8.25 21.57
CA THR A 391 3.76 -8.89 22.82
C THR A 391 3.71 -10.41 22.72
N PHE A 392 4.60 -11.06 23.47
CA PHE A 392 4.62 -12.50 23.57
C PHE A 392 3.41 -13.06 24.28
N GLY A 393 2.92 -14.17 23.75
CA GLY A 393 1.85 -14.96 24.34
C GLY A 393 2.35 -16.02 25.34
N GLN A 394 1.42 -16.85 25.78
CA GLN A 394 1.69 -17.84 26.84
C GLN A 394 2.66 -18.95 26.39
N SER A 395 2.66 -19.29 25.11
CA SER A 395 3.47 -20.38 24.56
C SER A 395 4.89 -19.95 24.14
N PHE A 396 5.17 -18.64 24.05
CA PHE A 396 6.44 -18.14 23.49
C PHE A 396 7.68 -18.67 24.21
N ARG A 397 7.73 -18.63 25.55
CA ARG A 397 8.86 -19.14 26.32
C ARG A 397 9.14 -20.62 26.05
N ASN A 398 8.10 -21.44 26.05
CA ASN A 398 8.21 -22.86 25.78
C ASN A 398 8.63 -23.14 24.34
N TYR A 399 8.15 -22.33 23.40
CA TYR A 399 8.56 -22.37 22.02
C TYR A 399 10.06 -22.06 21.85
N ALA A 400 10.55 -20.97 22.44
CA ALA A 400 11.97 -20.62 22.43
C ALA A 400 12.85 -21.68 23.13
N ASN A 401 12.34 -22.27 24.21
CA ASN A 401 13.00 -23.40 24.88
C ASN A 401 13.11 -24.62 23.97
N PHE A 402 12.03 -24.98 23.28
CA PHE A 402 12.04 -26.11 22.37
C PHE A 402 13.06 -25.89 21.23
N LEU A 403 13.05 -24.73 20.61
CA LEU A 403 13.99 -24.40 19.52
C LEU A 403 15.45 -24.39 19.94
N SER A 404 15.73 -24.08 21.19
CA SER A 404 17.09 -24.05 21.75
C SER A 404 17.50 -25.30 22.51
N GLY A 405 16.69 -26.36 22.47
CA GLY A 405 16.95 -27.58 23.28
C GLY A 405 17.00 -27.30 24.77
N GLY A 406 16.18 -26.35 25.28
CA GLY A 406 16.16 -25.93 26.68
C GLY A 406 17.14 -24.81 27.02
N GLY A 407 18.01 -24.43 26.08
CA GLY A 407 19.07 -23.42 26.32
C GLY A 407 18.53 -22.02 26.63
N TYR A 408 17.37 -21.63 26.09
CA TYR A 408 16.76 -20.32 26.30
C TYR A 408 16.46 -20.07 27.78
N GLY A 409 15.70 -20.94 28.42
CA GLY A 409 15.36 -20.83 29.83
C GLY A 409 16.53 -21.26 30.77
N GLY A 410 17.28 -22.28 30.36
CA GLY A 410 18.43 -22.78 31.11
C GLY A 410 19.57 -21.75 31.26
N SER A 411 19.74 -20.86 30.31
CA SER A 411 20.75 -19.78 30.33
C SER A 411 20.36 -18.58 31.20
N GLU A 412 19.12 -18.47 31.64
CA GLU A 412 18.59 -17.27 32.29
C GLU A 412 19.38 -16.88 33.55
N ALA A 413 19.62 -17.81 34.41
CA ALA A 413 20.36 -17.52 35.66
C ALA A 413 21.79 -17.06 35.39
N ALA A 414 22.50 -17.74 34.47
CA ALA A 414 23.88 -17.42 34.13
C ALA A 414 23.97 -16.04 33.44
N LEU A 415 23.13 -15.77 32.49
CA LEU A 415 23.12 -14.48 31.79
C LEU A 415 22.76 -13.33 32.72
N ARG A 416 21.81 -13.52 33.64
CA ARG A 416 21.43 -12.51 34.62
C ARG A 416 22.52 -12.25 35.66
N SER A 417 23.30 -13.24 36.02
CA SER A 417 24.40 -13.05 36.99
C SER A 417 25.47 -12.07 36.51
N VAL A 418 25.67 -11.97 35.20
CA VAL A 418 26.60 -11.04 34.55
C VAL A 418 25.95 -9.78 33.97
N ASN A 419 24.64 -9.64 34.11
CA ASN A 419 23.86 -8.49 33.70
C ASN A 419 22.97 -8.00 34.86
N PRO A 420 23.52 -7.45 35.93
CA PRO A 420 22.78 -7.12 37.16
C PRO A 420 21.76 -6.00 36.99
N GLY A 421 21.83 -5.22 35.88
CA GLY A 421 20.84 -4.19 35.51
C GLY A 421 19.63 -4.69 34.77
N LEU A 422 19.51 -5.99 34.46
CA LEU A 422 18.35 -6.53 33.79
C LEU A 422 17.09 -6.44 34.66
N PRO A 423 15.94 -6.08 34.08
CA PRO A 423 14.69 -6.06 34.80
C PRO A 423 14.36 -7.45 35.35
N ALA A 424 13.68 -7.48 36.49
CA ALA A 424 13.17 -8.73 37.04
C ALA A 424 12.15 -9.36 36.08
N GLY A 425 12.17 -10.66 35.92
CA GLY A 425 11.26 -11.41 35.07
C GLY A 425 11.95 -12.55 34.35
N GLN A 426 11.15 -13.42 33.76
CA GLN A 426 11.63 -14.55 32.97
C GLN A 426 11.89 -14.12 31.53
N PHE A 427 12.83 -14.76 30.85
CA PHE A 427 13.02 -14.61 29.41
C PHE A 427 11.74 -15.04 28.67
N GLY A 428 11.29 -14.23 27.70
CA GLY A 428 10.11 -14.53 26.96
C GLY A 428 8.81 -14.60 27.78
N GLY A 429 8.74 -13.81 28.86
CA GLY A 429 7.56 -13.76 29.71
C GLY A 429 6.35 -13.20 28.97
N VAL A 430 5.15 -13.68 29.34
CA VAL A 430 3.88 -13.21 28.75
C VAL A 430 3.76 -11.68 28.88
N GLY A 431 3.35 -11.03 27.79
CA GLY A 431 3.21 -9.57 27.72
C GLY A 431 4.52 -8.80 27.56
N GLN A 432 5.69 -9.47 27.62
CA GLN A 432 6.92 -8.85 27.16
C GLN A 432 6.84 -8.65 25.63
N GLY A 433 7.47 -7.59 25.16
CA GLY A 433 7.41 -7.28 23.74
C GLY A 433 7.84 -5.85 23.46
N ARG A 434 7.32 -5.29 22.38
CA ARG A 434 7.57 -3.91 22.01
C ARG A 434 6.30 -3.10 22.10
N PHE A 435 6.45 -1.86 22.48
CA PHE A 435 5.40 -0.86 22.55
C PHE A 435 5.84 0.32 21.71
N GLU A 436 5.03 0.67 20.72
CA GLU A 436 5.31 1.72 19.75
C GLU A 436 4.41 2.92 20.03
N ASN A 437 5.00 4.09 20.09
CA ASN A 437 4.27 5.34 20.17
C ASN A 437 5.05 6.39 19.39
N TYR A 438 4.43 6.94 18.35
CA TYR A 438 5.06 8.00 17.59
C TYR A 438 4.08 9.07 17.13
N ASN A 439 4.64 10.28 16.99
CA ASN A 439 4.00 11.39 16.34
C ASN A 439 4.84 11.76 15.12
N TYR A 440 4.21 11.75 13.96
CA TYR A 440 4.83 12.11 12.68
C TYR A 440 4.10 13.31 12.10
N ARG A 441 4.86 14.26 11.59
CA ARG A 441 4.37 15.44 10.87
C ARG A 441 5.06 15.53 9.53
N ASP A 442 4.27 15.83 8.51
CA ASP A 442 4.71 16.07 7.14
C ASP A 442 4.10 17.37 6.64
N GLU A 443 4.94 18.28 6.18
CA GLU A 443 4.53 19.57 5.65
C GLU A 443 5.25 19.81 4.32
N ALA A 444 4.45 20.02 3.26
CA ALA A 444 5.01 20.31 1.96
C ALA A 444 4.36 21.53 1.33
N PHE A 445 5.16 22.27 0.58
CA PHE A 445 4.75 23.39 -0.24
C PHE A 445 5.32 23.24 -1.64
N SER A 446 4.47 23.46 -2.65
CA SER A 446 4.88 23.40 -4.06
C SER A 446 4.38 24.61 -4.82
N VAL A 447 5.20 25.10 -5.75
CA VAL A 447 4.79 26.01 -6.82
C VAL A 447 5.01 25.28 -8.14
N PHE A 448 3.99 25.29 -8.99
CA PHE A 448 4.03 24.56 -10.26
C PHE A 448 3.40 25.36 -11.38
N GLY A 449 3.79 25.02 -12.60
CA GLY A 449 3.23 25.63 -13.79
C GLY A 449 3.43 24.77 -15.03
N ASN A 450 2.59 25.04 -16.01
CA ASN A 450 2.70 24.49 -17.37
C ASN A 450 2.44 25.59 -18.38
N VAL A 451 3.19 25.59 -19.47
CA VAL A 451 3.04 26.49 -20.59
C VAL A 451 2.86 25.66 -21.84
N ASP A 452 1.85 25.97 -22.63
CA ASP A 452 1.60 25.38 -23.94
C ASP A 452 1.82 26.45 -25.00
N PHE A 453 2.65 26.15 -25.98
CA PHE A 453 2.97 27.03 -27.11
C PHE A 453 2.65 26.31 -28.42
N LYS A 454 1.61 26.77 -29.13
CA LYS A 454 1.24 26.30 -30.46
C LYS A 454 2.21 26.88 -31.50
N ILE A 455 3.16 26.05 -31.94
CA ILE A 455 4.13 26.46 -32.99
C ILE A 455 3.43 26.57 -34.35
N THR A 456 2.51 25.62 -34.62
CA THR A 456 1.58 25.62 -35.75
C THR A 456 0.24 25.05 -35.26
N ASP A 457 -0.80 25.08 -36.13
CA ASP A 457 -2.11 24.48 -35.76
C ASP A 457 -2.02 23.01 -35.36
N GLY A 458 -1.02 22.27 -35.86
CA GLY A 458 -0.81 20.86 -35.51
C GLY A 458 0.30 20.60 -34.50
N LEU A 459 1.23 21.55 -34.27
CA LEU A 459 2.42 21.32 -33.45
C LEU A 459 2.40 22.18 -32.19
N THR A 460 2.37 21.54 -31.04
CA THR A 460 2.39 22.18 -29.72
C THR A 460 3.61 21.75 -28.93
N LEU A 461 4.36 22.72 -28.41
CA LEU A 461 5.41 22.53 -27.42
C LEU A 461 4.88 22.87 -26.04
N SER A 462 4.97 21.94 -25.11
CA SER A 462 4.59 22.16 -23.70
C SER A 462 5.81 22.06 -22.78
N GLY A 463 5.88 22.97 -21.82
CA GLY A 463 6.89 22.98 -20.76
C GLY A 463 6.23 23.08 -19.39
N GLY A 464 6.51 22.14 -18.50
CA GLY A 464 5.99 22.13 -17.13
C GLY A 464 7.11 22.14 -16.10
N PHE A 465 6.85 22.73 -14.93
CA PHE A 465 7.76 22.70 -13.79
C PHE A 465 7.00 22.57 -12.47
N ASN A 466 7.69 22.05 -11.47
CA ASN A 466 7.24 22.03 -10.07
C ASN A 466 8.45 22.17 -9.16
N TYR A 467 8.40 23.12 -8.25
CA TYR A 467 9.36 23.22 -7.16
C TYR A 467 8.67 22.88 -5.84
N THR A 468 9.10 21.78 -5.22
CA THR A 468 8.56 21.30 -3.96
C THR A 468 9.59 21.41 -2.85
N ILE A 469 9.16 21.85 -1.67
CA ILE A 469 9.87 21.73 -0.40
C ILE A 469 9.04 20.83 0.49
N ASP A 470 9.66 19.77 1.02
CA ASP A 470 9.04 18.82 1.95
C ASP A 470 9.81 18.80 3.26
N ARG A 471 9.09 18.86 4.39
CA ARG A 471 9.66 18.85 5.73
C ARG A 471 8.95 17.83 6.58
N LYS A 472 9.69 16.88 7.10
CA LYS A 472 9.16 15.86 7.98
C LYS A 472 9.79 15.91 9.36
N ALA A 473 8.99 15.60 10.37
CA ALA A 473 9.45 15.51 11.75
C ALA A 473 8.81 14.32 12.45
N VAL A 474 9.60 13.55 13.16
CA VAL A 474 9.20 12.37 13.90
C VAL A 474 9.64 12.50 15.35
N VAL A 475 8.74 12.19 16.26
CA VAL A 475 9.03 11.96 17.67
C VAL A 475 8.54 10.57 18.02
N THR A 476 9.44 9.70 18.50
CA THR A 476 9.10 8.35 18.94
C THR A 476 9.29 8.20 20.44
N ASN A 477 8.47 7.37 21.05
CA ASN A 477 8.59 6.91 22.43
C ASN A 477 8.32 5.42 22.45
N ASN A 478 9.20 4.67 21.77
CA ASN A 478 9.13 3.23 21.65
C ASN A 478 9.92 2.60 22.80
N ARG A 479 9.46 1.45 23.29
CA ARG A 479 10.17 0.67 24.30
C ARG A 479 10.06 -0.82 24.01
N SER A 480 11.13 -1.56 24.29
CA SER A 480 11.11 -3.01 24.37
C SER A 480 11.11 -3.43 25.84
N THR A 481 10.31 -4.44 26.17
CA THR A 481 10.30 -5.10 27.47
C THR A 481 10.77 -6.55 27.36
N ASP A 482 11.25 -6.97 26.19
CA ASP A 482 11.88 -8.28 25.98
C ASP A 482 13.24 -8.30 26.67
N VAL A 483 13.27 -8.92 27.83
CA VAL A 483 14.47 -9.00 28.69
C VAL A 483 15.61 -9.70 27.98
N PHE A 484 15.35 -10.78 27.26
CA PHE A 484 16.38 -11.55 26.57
C PHE A 484 17.00 -10.77 25.41
N SER A 485 16.19 -10.08 24.62
CA SER A 485 16.68 -9.29 23.49
C SER A 485 17.47 -8.04 23.90
N SER A 486 17.39 -7.63 25.16
CA SER A 486 18.18 -6.52 25.69
C SER A 486 19.62 -6.91 26.08
N ILE A 487 19.94 -8.21 26.14
CA ILE A 487 21.24 -8.72 26.53
C ILE A 487 22.26 -8.62 25.39
N ASP A 488 23.41 -8.04 25.64
CA ASP A 488 24.61 -8.25 24.81
C ASP A 488 25.19 -9.63 25.08
N LEU A 489 24.86 -10.60 24.24
CA LEU A 489 25.32 -11.97 24.40
C LEU A 489 26.83 -12.09 24.18
N ASP A 490 27.47 -11.30 23.35
CA ASP A 490 28.92 -11.34 23.16
C ASP A 490 29.65 -10.86 24.41
N ALA A 491 29.25 -9.72 24.95
CA ALA A 491 29.80 -9.18 26.17
C ALA A 491 29.53 -10.10 27.39
N SER A 492 28.31 -10.65 27.45
CA SER A 492 27.91 -11.58 28.53
C SER A 492 28.73 -12.86 28.49
N VAL A 493 28.91 -13.48 27.33
CA VAL A 493 29.73 -14.68 27.14
C VAL A 493 31.19 -14.39 27.43
N ALA A 494 31.71 -13.22 27.02
CA ALA A 494 33.09 -12.83 27.37
C ALA A 494 33.28 -12.71 28.88
N THR A 495 32.30 -12.12 29.58
CA THR A 495 32.32 -12.00 31.06
C THR A 495 32.23 -13.35 31.75
N LEU A 496 31.29 -14.21 31.31
CA LEU A 496 31.15 -15.58 31.83
C LEU A 496 32.40 -16.41 31.59
N ARG A 497 33.03 -16.26 30.42
CA ARG A 497 34.31 -16.91 30.10
C ARG A 497 35.44 -16.47 31.02
N ALA A 498 35.61 -15.18 31.17
CA ALA A 498 36.63 -14.63 32.06
C ALA A 498 36.41 -15.10 33.52
N GLY A 499 35.17 -15.04 33.99
CA GLY A 499 34.81 -15.54 35.33
C GLY A 499 35.04 -17.03 35.51
N GLY A 500 34.67 -17.87 34.56
CA GLY A 500 34.87 -19.32 34.58
C GLY A 500 36.35 -19.72 34.57
N ILE A 501 37.19 -19.03 33.78
CA ILE A 501 38.64 -19.22 33.80
C ILE A 501 39.22 -18.81 35.16
N ALA A 502 38.83 -17.63 35.66
CA ALA A 502 39.27 -17.13 36.94
C ALA A 502 38.88 -18.05 38.12
N GLN A 503 37.67 -18.60 38.08
CA GLN A 503 37.16 -19.54 39.09
C GLN A 503 37.93 -20.88 39.04
N THR A 504 38.12 -21.42 37.83
CA THR A 504 38.85 -22.70 37.69
C THR A 504 40.29 -22.58 38.16
N ILE A 505 40.98 -21.50 37.74
CA ILE A 505 42.37 -21.23 38.14
C ILE A 505 42.47 -20.92 39.66
N GLY A 506 41.51 -20.13 40.17
CA GLY A 506 41.44 -19.80 41.59
C GLY A 506 41.24 -21.03 42.48
N GLY A 507 40.42 -21.97 42.07
CA GLY A 507 40.27 -23.28 42.71
C GLY A 507 41.58 -24.08 42.71
N LEU A 508 42.27 -24.12 41.57
CA LEU A 508 43.57 -24.81 41.45
C LEU A 508 44.67 -24.17 42.30
N LEU A 509 44.68 -22.87 42.45
CA LEU A 509 45.66 -22.12 43.26
C LEU A 509 45.25 -21.99 44.72
N GLY A 510 44.07 -22.50 45.12
CA GLY A 510 43.57 -22.39 46.48
C GLY A 510 43.35 -20.96 46.96
N VAL A 511 42.90 -20.09 45.99
CA VAL A 511 42.64 -18.68 46.31
C VAL A 511 41.42 -18.56 47.21
N PRO A 512 41.51 -17.85 48.36
CA PRO A 512 40.37 -17.57 49.20
C PRO A 512 39.25 -16.88 48.38
N GLY A 513 38.01 -17.41 48.44
CA GLY A 513 36.89 -16.94 47.63
C GLY A 513 36.79 -17.60 46.25
N GLY A 514 37.73 -18.46 45.85
CA GLY A 514 37.64 -19.33 44.69
C GLY A 514 37.90 -18.66 43.33
N PHE A 515 38.21 -17.35 43.29
CA PHE A 515 38.48 -16.63 42.05
C PHE A 515 39.90 -16.07 41.99
N ALA A 516 40.63 -16.44 40.96
CA ALA A 516 41.96 -15.87 40.71
C ALA A 516 41.83 -14.44 40.17
N SER A 517 42.73 -13.54 40.63
CA SER A 517 42.82 -12.19 40.02
C SER A 517 43.39 -12.27 38.59
N ALA A 518 43.18 -11.21 37.81
CA ALA A 518 43.70 -11.13 36.45
C ALA A 518 45.22 -11.37 36.39
N ALA A 519 45.98 -10.87 37.37
CA ALA A 519 47.41 -11.11 37.51
C ALA A 519 47.77 -12.59 37.78
N GLN A 520 47.00 -13.29 38.63
CA GLN A 520 47.17 -14.71 38.89
C GLN A 520 46.83 -15.56 37.66
N VAL A 521 45.75 -15.18 36.90
CA VAL A 521 45.40 -15.83 35.64
C VAL A 521 46.53 -15.69 34.63
N ALA A 522 47.09 -14.48 34.47
CA ALA A 522 48.21 -14.23 33.57
C ALA A 522 49.49 -14.99 33.98
N ALA A 523 49.80 -15.03 35.30
CA ALA A 523 50.91 -15.79 35.82
C ALA A 523 50.74 -17.29 35.58
N PHE A 524 49.52 -17.82 35.79
CA PHE A 524 49.22 -19.22 35.53
C PHE A 524 49.36 -19.56 34.04
N ALA A 525 48.86 -18.69 33.17
CA ALA A 525 48.94 -18.86 31.71
C ALA A 525 50.40 -18.89 31.22
N THR A 526 51.26 -18.09 31.84
CA THR A 526 52.70 -18.07 31.55
C THR A 526 53.40 -19.29 32.08
N ALA A 527 53.08 -19.71 33.32
CA ALA A 527 53.72 -20.84 33.98
C ALA A 527 53.25 -22.20 33.46
N ASN A 528 51.99 -22.30 33.01
CA ASN A 528 51.39 -23.52 32.52
C ASN A 528 50.51 -23.26 31.27
N PRO A 529 51.10 -22.95 30.11
CA PRO A 529 50.33 -22.65 28.90
C PRO A 529 49.40 -23.76 28.44
N ALA A 530 49.81 -25.02 28.58
CA ALA A 530 48.98 -26.16 28.21
C ALA A 530 47.74 -26.32 29.13
N GLY A 531 47.94 -26.15 30.45
CA GLY A 531 46.85 -26.16 31.41
C GLY A 531 45.89 -25.00 31.21
N PHE A 532 46.42 -23.80 30.95
CA PHE A 532 45.60 -22.63 30.63
C PHE A 532 44.75 -22.85 29.37
N THR A 533 45.35 -23.43 28.32
CA THR A 533 44.63 -23.77 27.08
C THR A 533 43.51 -24.78 27.34
N ALA A 534 43.78 -25.82 28.10
CA ALA A 534 42.80 -26.85 28.49
C ALA A 534 41.60 -26.22 29.25
N ILE A 535 41.89 -25.37 30.25
CA ILE A 535 40.90 -24.67 31.06
C ILE A 535 40.08 -23.73 30.15
N SER A 536 40.72 -22.95 29.30
CA SER A 536 40.07 -22.02 28.37
C SER A 536 39.14 -22.76 27.40
N ASN A 537 39.59 -23.89 26.86
CA ASN A 537 38.78 -24.71 25.98
C ASN A 537 37.59 -25.33 26.73
N GLY A 538 37.76 -25.79 27.94
CA GLY A 538 36.69 -26.33 28.79
C GLY A 538 35.62 -25.26 29.09
N VAL A 539 36.03 -24.07 29.47
CA VAL A 539 35.12 -22.95 29.73
C VAL A 539 34.45 -22.50 28.44
N ASN A 540 35.18 -22.39 27.33
CA ASN A 540 34.61 -22.04 26.03
C ASN A 540 33.53 -23.03 25.59
N ALA A 541 33.74 -24.33 25.79
CA ALA A 541 32.75 -25.36 25.48
C ALA A 541 31.43 -25.18 26.25
N GLN A 542 31.51 -24.63 27.48
CA GLN A 542 30.34 -24.36 28.31
C GLN A 542 29.59 -23.08 27.93
N VAL A 543 30.32 -22.00 27.61
CA VAL A 543 29.69 -20.68 27.43
C VAL A 543 29.41 -20.31 26.00
N ASN A 544 30.17 -20.80 25.00
CA ASN A 544 29.98 -20.47 23.60
C ASN A 544 28.61 -20.89 23.04
N PRO A 545 27.99 -22.00 23.49
CA PRO A 545 26.63 -22.34 23.03
C PRO A 545 25.59 -21.24 23.25
N LEU A 546 25.81 -20.34 24.24
CA LEU A 546 24.92 -19.20 24.48
C LEU A 546 24.88 -18.23 23.30
N LEU A 547 25.93 -18.12 22.50
CA LEU A 547 25.93 -17.31 21.28
C LEU A 547 24.98 -17.87 20.23
N GLY A 548 24.70 -19.16 20.26
CA GLY A 548 23.69 -19.81 19.41
C GLY A 548 22.24 -19.35 19.69
N LEU A 549 22.02 -18.67 20.82
CA LEU A 549 20.71 -18.13 21.19
C LEU A 549 20.41 -16.76 20.56
N LYS A 550 21.37 -16.11 19.89
CA LYS A 550 21.16 -14.82 19.22
C LYS A 550 19.95 -14.77 18.28
N PRO A 551 19.64 -15.79 17.48
CA PRO A 551 18.45 -15.79 16.62
C PRO A 551 17.12 -15.69 17.38
N LEU A 552 17.12 -15.95 18.70
CA LEU A 552 15.94 -15.82 19.57
C LEU A 552 15.77 -14.43 20.17
N GLN A 553 16.66 -13.49 19.88
CA GLN A 553 16.55 -12.07 20.27
C GLN A 553 15.66 -11.33 19.29
N PHE A 554 14.34 -11.61 19.32
CA PHE A 554 13.37 -11.14 18.30
C PHE A 554 13.03 -9.67 18.40
N ILE A 555 13.09 -9.09 19.61
CA ILE A 555 12.60 -7.73 19.88
C ILE A 555 13.69 -6.91 20.58
N PRO A 556 14.73 -6.49 19.83
CA PRO A 556 15.81 -5.70 20.41
C PRO A 556 15.31 -4.33 20.92
N PRO A 557 16.04 -3.68 21.83
CA PRO A 557 15.71 -2.35 22.32
C PRO A 557 15.74 -1.30 21.22
N PHE A 558 15.06 -0.16 21.44
CA PHE A 558 14.92 0.93 20.48
C PHE A 558 15.69 2.17 20.89
N LEU A 559 16.23 2.86 19.91
CA LEU A 559 16.75 4.20 20.07
C LEU A 559 15.70 5.21 19.54
N ASN A 560 15.11 5.96 20.46
CA ASN A 560 14.05 6.91 20.11
C ASN A 560 14.56 8.19 19.41
N PHE A 561 13.69 8.86 18.68
CA PHE A 561 13.86 10.21 18.14
C PHE A 561 13.08 11.25 18.96
N PRO A 562 13.56 12.51 19.06
CA PRO A 562 14.94 12.93 18.79
C PRO A 562 15.90 12.42 19.85
N ASN A 563 17.18 12.31 19.50
CA ASN A 563 18.25 12.04 20.45
C ASN A 563 19.46 12.95 20.15
N ALA A 564 20.57 12.82 20.89
CA ALA A 564 21.72 13.70 20.73
C ALA A 564 22.38 13.66 19.34
N VAL A 565 22.15 12.60 18.57
CA VAL A 565 22.73 12.41 17.21
C VAL A 565 21.69 12.59 16.12
N GLU A 566 20.46 12.16 16.37
CA GLU A 566 19.38 12.11 15.39
C GLU A 566 18.25 13.06 15.81
N ASN A 567 18.03 14.10 15.05
CA ASN A 567 16.99 15.10 15.36
C ASN A 567 15.57 14.70 14.94
N GLY A 568 15.43 13.52 14.28
CA GLY A 568 14.13 13.02 13.79
C GLY A 568 13.50 13.88 12.68
N LYS A 569 14.30 14.63 11.92
CA LYS A 569 13.79 15.54 10.89
C LYS A 569 14.45 15.30 9.54
N THR A 570 13.68 15.49 8.47
CA THR A 570 14.19 15.58 7.10
C THR A 570 13.68 16.87 6.44
N LYS A 571 14.45 17.35 5.47
CA LYS A 571 14.08 18.45 4.60
C LYS A 571 14.57 18.12 3.21
N ASP A 572 13.63 17.94 2.29
CA ASP A 572 13.92 17.69 0.89
C ASP A 572 13.45 18.87 0.05
N SER A 573 14.11 19.12 -1.07
CA SER A 573 13.62 20.01 -2.09
C SER A 573 13.91 19.42 -3.45
N ASN A 574 12.98 19.61 -4.38
CA ASN A 574 13.11 19.07 -5.72
C ASN A 574 12.53 20.02 -6.75
N PHE A 575 13.19 20.08 -7.90
CA PHE A 575 12.68 20.74 -9.10
C PHE A 575 12.38 19.66 -10.14
N SER A 576 11.09 19.35 -10.29
CA SER A 576 10.59 18.45 -11.32
C SER A 576 10.19 19.25 -12.56
N TYR A 577 10.41 18.70 -13.74
CA TYR A 577 10.04 19.37 -14.99
C TYR A 577 9.62 18.37 -16.07
N THR A 578 8.87 18.88 -17.03
CA THR A 578 8.39 18.15 -18.20
C THR A 578 8.61 19.00 -19.44
N VAL A 579 9.09 18.38 -20.50
CA VAL A 579 9.12 18.95 -21.84
C VAL A 579 8.42 17.98 -22.77
N ARG A 580 7.47 18.48 -23.54
CA ARG A 580 6.65 17.68 -24.44
C ARG A 580 6.48 18.37 -25.77
N LEU A 581 6.58 17.60 -26.82
CA LEU A 581 6.24 18.01 -28.18
C LEU A 581 5.10 17.12 -28.68
N ALA A 582 3.95 17.71 -28.98
CA ALA A 582 2.79 17.01 -29.50
C ALA A 582 2.49 17.48 -30.92
N TYR A 583 2.16 16.52 -31.79
CA TYR A 583 1.84 16.80 -33.18
C TYR A 583 0.51 16.11 -33.58
N LYS A 584 -0.45 16.90 -34.05
CA LYS A 584 -1.69 16.44 -34.67
C LYS A 584 -1.49 16.32 -36.19
N PHE A 585 -1.41 15.09 -36.69
CA PHE A 585 -1.34 14.86 -38.16
C PHE A 585 -2.64 15.23 -38.86
N ASN A 586 -3.74 14.93 -38.19
CA ASN A 586 -5.11 15.28 -38.57
C ASN A 586 -6.04 15.14 -37.36
N ARG A 587 -7.35 15.29 -37.53
CA ARG A 587 -8.32 15.16 -36.43
C ARG A 587 -8.40 13.78 -35.80
N ASN A 588 -7.87 12.74 -36.46
CA ASN A 588 -7.94 11.35 -36.00
C ASN A 588 -6.64 10.83 -35.44
N ILE A 589 -5.49 11.39 -35.81
CA ILE A 589 -4.18 10.87 -35.43
C ILE A 589 -3.34 11.97 -34.79
N SER A 590 -2.82 11.68 -33.59
CA SER A 590 -1.85 12.54 -32.92
C SER A 590 -0.68 11.72 -32.38
N SER A 591 0.48 12.35 -32.24
CA SER A 591 1.64 11.76 -31.59
C SER A 591 2.26 12.75 -30.61
N TYR A 592 3.05 12.23 -29.69
CA TYR A 592 3.82 13.06 -28.77
C TYR A 592 5.14 12.40 -28.39
N VAL A 593 6.10 13.25 -28.00
CA VAL A 593 7.34 12.86 -27.35
C VAL A 593 7.43 13.63 -26.04
N THR A 594 7.70 12.93 -24.96
CA THR A 594 7.76 13.51 -23.63
C THR A 594 9.04 13.10 -22.91
N TYR A 595 9.68 14.06 -22.27
CA TYR A 595 10.59 13.83 -21.16
C TYR A 595 9.98 14.43 -19.90
N ALA A 596 9.81 13.62 -18.86
CA ALA A 596 9.23 14.09 -17.59
C ALA A 596 10.04 13.54 -16.41
N THR A 597 10.12 14.35 -15.36
CA THR A 597 10.76 13.98 -14.10
C THR A 597 9.73 13.89 -12.98
N GLY A 598 10.06 13.13 -11.93
CA GLY A 598 9.21 12.95 -10.76
C GLY A 598 10.02 12.81 -9.48
N PHE A 599 9.35 13.01 -8.37
CA PHE A 599 9.96 13.07 -7.05
C PHE A 599 9.07 12.42 -6.00
N LYS A 600 9.72 11.74 -5.06
CA LYS A 600 9.14 11.33 -3.80
C LYS A 600 10.12 11.68 -2.69
N ALA A 601 9.64 12.31 -1.64
CA ALA A 601 10.45 12.74 -0.52
C ALA A 601 11.00 11.58 0.33
N SER A 602 11.98 11.87 1.19
CA SER A 602 12.54 10.92 2.16
C SER A 602 11.46 10.29 3.03
N SER A 603 11.66 9.05 3.41
CA SER A 603 10.74 8.28 4.25
C SER A 603 11.41 7.81 5.52
N PHE A 604 10.66 7.73 6.62
CA PHE A 604 11.12 7.15 7.88
C PHE A 604 10.66 5.70 8.03
N ASN A 605 11.49 4.85 8.57
CA ASN A 605 11.09 3.54 9.02
C ASN A 605 10.45 3.64 10.40
N LEU A 606 9.12 3.70 10.45
CA LEU A 606 8.33 3.78 11.69
C LEU A 606 7.82 2.41 12.14
N SER A 607 8.02 1.36 11.33
CA SER A 607 7.64 0.00 11.71
C SER A 607 8.83 -0.74 12.32
N ILE A 608 9.09 -0.50 13.61
CA ILE A 608 9.80 -1.45 14.48
C ILE A 608 11.32 -1.39 14.44
N ASP A 609 11.94 -0.85 13.43
CA ASP A 609 13.37 -0.94 13.33
C ASP A 609 14.06 0.19 14.11
N SER A 610 14.75 -0.19 15.17
CA SER A 610 15.58 0.71 15.96
C SER A 610 17.02 0.80 15.47
N ARG A 611 17.31 0.25 14.31
CA ARG A 611 18.67 0.19 13.80
C ARG A 611 19.17 1.59 13.46
N PRO A 612 20.41 1.92 13.83
CA PRO A 612 21.02 3.19 13.50
C PRO A 612 21.26 3.35 12.00
N PHE A 613 21.59 4.55 11.54
CA PHE A 613 21.89 4.82 10.14
C PHE A 613 23.11 4.00 9.67
N PRO A 614 23.20 3.66 8.36
CA PRO A 614 24.35 2.94 7.81
C PRO A 614 25.69 3.63 8.10
N ARG A 615 25.71 4.96 8.20
CA ARG A 615 26.88 5.75 8.58
C ARG A 615 27.39 5.47 10.01
N ASP A 616 26.57 4.87 10.86
CA ASP A 616 26.95 4.49 12.22
C ASP A 616 27.67 3.13 12.27
N PHE A 617 27.78 2.48 11.11
CA PHE A 617 28.48 1.22 10.92
C PHE A 617 29.38 1.29 9.69
N ILE A 618 30.60 0.80 9.83
CA ILE A 618 31.46 0.55 8.68
C ILE A 618 31.04 -0.79 8.06
N PRO A 619 30.69 -0.83 6.76
CA PRO A 619 30.38 -2.09 6.10
C PRO A 619 31.50 -3.11 6.28
N GLY A 620 31.14 -4.35 6.70
CA GLY A 620 32.09 -5.43 6.93
C GLY A 620 32.78 -5.41 8.30
N SER A 621 32.52 -4.42 9.17
CA SER A 621 33.03 -4.48 10.55
C SER A 621 32.39 -5.62 11.31
N PRO A 622 33.16 -6.43 12.05
CA PRO A 622 32.60 -7.43 12.95
C PRO A 622 31.71 -6.76 14.00
N VAL A 623 30.61 -7.40 14.34
CA VAL A 623 29.69 -6.93 15.42
C VAL A 623 30.45 -6.77 16.73
N THR A 624 31.47 -7.59 16.96
CA THR A 624 32.32 -7.59 18.13
C THR A 624 33.33 -6.44 18.21
N ASN A 625 33.62 -5.78 17.08
CA ASN A 625 34.49 -4.60 17.03
C ASN A 625 33.96 -3.59 16.03
N PRO A 626 32.80 -3.00 16.31
CA PRO A 626 32.22 -2.02 15.41
C PRO A 626 33.07 -0.74 15.40
N ALA A 627 33.17 -0.15 14.23
CA ALA A 627 33.88 1.12 14.10
C ALA A 627 33.22 2.24 14.94
N PRO A 628 33.98 3.26 15.32
CA PRO A 628 33.42 4.44 15.96
C PRO A 628 32.28 5.03 15.12
N SER A 629 31.12 5.22 15.72
CA SER A 629 29.97 5.88 15.10
C SER A 629 29.55 7.07 15.97
N ALA A 630 28.81 8.02 15.40
CA ALA A 630 28.29 9.15 16.17
C ALA A 630 27.41 8.69 17.34
N ILE A 631 26.59 7.64 17.13
CA ILE A 631 25.75 7.03 18.17
C ILE A 631 26.58 6.40 19.28
N ARG A 632 27.65 5.69 18.96
CA ARG A 632 28.57 5.08 19.96
C ARG A 632 29.35 6.14 20.70
N THR A 633 29.87 7.12 19.98
CA THR A 633 30.61 8.24 20.60
C THR A 633 29.74 9.03 21.58
N ALA A 634 28.43 9.16 21.28
CA ALA A 634 27.47 9.82 22.15
C ALA A 634 26.99 8.92 23.33
N GLY A 635 27.47 7.68 23.44
CA GLY A 635 27.03 6.74 24.47
C GLY A 635 25.60 6.22 24.31
N LEU A 636 25.03 6.36 23.11
CA LEU A 636 23.63 5.98 22.79
C LEU A 636 23.51 4.57 22.21
N ALA A 637 24.61 3.86 22.00
CA ALA A 637 24.58 2.51 21.46
C ALA A 637 23.86 1.56 22.42
N LEU A 638 22.86 0.86 21.90
CA LEU A 638 22.11 -0.16 22.60
C LEU A 638 22.63 -1.54 22.21
N ASN A 639 22.48 -2.50 23.12
CA ASN A 639 22.84 -3.89 22.86
C ASN A 639 21.97 -4.43 21.70
N ASN A 640 22.58 -5.26 20.85
CA ASN A 640 21.91 -5.91 19.73
C ASN A 640 21.33 -4.96 18.65
N LEU A 641 21.66 -3.68 18.68
CA LEU A 641 21.43 -2.80 17.56
C LEU A 641 22.25 -3.29 16.36
N THR A 642 21.57 -3.79 15.36
CA THR A 642 22.18 -4.19 14.10
C THR A 642 22.20 -3.03 13.11
N SER A 643 23.08 -3.06 12.11
CA SER A 643 23.14 -2.05 11.05
C SER A 643 21.87 -2.05 10.22
N GLY A 644 21.33 -0.89 9.98
CA GLY A 644 20.16 -0.69 9.11
C GLY A 644 19.85 0.79 8.95
N THR A 645 18.95 1.12 8.06
CA THR A 645 18.52 2.50 7.85
C THR A 645 17.22 2.75 8.58
N ARG A 646 17.14 3.86 9.31
CA ARG A 646 15.91 4.34 9.93
C ARG A 646 15.19 5.31 8.98
N PHE A 647 15.84 5.68 7.88
CA PHE A 647 15.21 6.50 6.87
C PHE A 647 15.77 6.17 5.48
N ALA A 648 14.95 6.32 4.46
CA ALA A 648 15.37 6.28 3.07
C ALA A 648 15.40 7.69 2.48
N GLY A 649 16.41 7.97 1.69
CA GLY A 649 16.52 9.22 0.94
C GLY A 649 15.44 9.33 -0.15
N PRO A 650 15.35 10.49 -0.83
CA PRO A 650 14.32 10.73 -1.82
C PRO A 650 14.47 9.86 -3.07
N GLU A 651 13.33 9.60 -3.73
CA GLU A 651 13.30 9.01 -5.08
C GLU A 651 13.27 10.11 -6.13
N ASN A 652 14.04 9.92 -7.18
CA ASN A 652 14.03 10.76 -8.39
C ASN A 652 13.73 9.89 -9.60
N ALA A 653 12.61 10.19 -10.26
CA ALA A 653 12.16 9.50 -11.46
C ALA A 653 12.43 10.32 -12.71
N ALA A 654 12.67 9.65 -13.82
CA ALA A 654 12.68 10.23 -15.15
C ALA A 654 12.05 9.27 -16.15
N VAL A 655 11.30 9.78 -17.12
CA VAL A 655 10.71 9.00 -18.21
C VAL A 655 10.99 9.66 -19.55
N TYR A 656 11.34 8.84 -20.52
CA TYR A 656 11.34 9.13 -21.95
C TYR A 656 10.18 8.34 -22.55
N GLU A 657 9.26 9.03 -23.22
CA GLU A 657 8.06 8.42 -23.76
C GLU A 657 7.73 8.96 -25.14
N VAL A 658 7.34 8.06 -26.03
CA VAL A 658 6.78 8.38 -27.34
C VAL A 658 5.40 7.75 -27.40
N GLY A 659 4.39 8.54 -27.76
CA GLY A 659 3.02 8.06 -27.88
C GLY A 659 2.42 8.34 -29.25
N LEU A 660 1.53 7.47 -29.66
CA LEU A 660 0.71 7.58 -30.85
C LEU A 660 -0.76 7.28 -30.47
N LYS A 661 -1.65 8.18 -30.82
CA LYS A 661 -3.08 8.06 -30.57
C LYS A 661 -3.85 8.12 -31.86
N GLY A 662 -4.82 7.23 -31.98
CA GLY A 662 -5.70 7.18 -33.12
C GLY A 662 -7.15 7.07 -32.68
N ASN A 663 -8.04 7.80 -33.39
CA ASN A 663 -9.45 7.76 -33.11
C ASN A 663 -10.27 7.97 -34.38
N TRP A 664 -11.07 6.98 -34.73
CA TRP A 664 -12.00 6.94 -35.86
C TRP A 664 -13.35 6.46 -35.40
N GLN A 665 -14.37 6.59 -36.22
CA GLN A 665 -15.66 6.01 -35.93
C GLN A 665 -15.52 4.49 -35.76
N GLY A 666 -15.78 3.98 -34.54
CA GLY A 666 -15.72 2.56 -34.21
C GLY A 666 -14.34 1.99 -33.97
N PHE A 667 -13.26 2.77 -34.02
CA PHE A 667 -11.93 2.30 -33.67
C PHE A 667 -11.08 3.39 -33.01
N SER A 668 -10.54 3.10 -31.86
CA SER A 668 -9.59 3.98 -31.19
C SER A 668 -8.42 3.19 -30.59
N PHE A 669 -7.25 3.82 -30.51
CA PHE A 669 -6.12 3.25 -29.81
C PHE A 669 -5.21 4.33 -29.23
N ASN A 670 -4.50 3.93 -28.19
CA ASN A 670 -3.48 4.67 -27.47
C ASN A 670 -2.26 3.77 -27.34
N LEU A 671 -1.15 4.10 -27.99
CA LEU A 671 0.12 3.38 -27.89
C LEU A 671 1.15 4.29 -27.23
N ALA A 672 1.84 3.82 -26.19
CA ALA A 672 2.99 4.49 -25.60
C ALA A 672 4.17 3.52 -25.49
N VAL A 673 5.35 3.97 -25.97
CA VAL A 673 6.63 3.28 -25.79
C VAL A 673 7.47 4.13 -24.85
N PHE A 674 8.06 3.51 -23.83
CA PHE A 674 8.71 4.28 -22.78
C PHE A 674 9.97 3.62 -22.21
N LYS A 675 10.81 4.46 -21.62
CA LYS A 675 11.87 4.05 -20.69
C LYS A 675 11.79 4.93 -19.44
N GLN A 676 11.50 4.33 -18.31
CA GLN A 676 11.42 5.00 -17.02
C GLN A 676 12.59 4.56 -16.13
N ILE A 677 13.18 5.49 -15.41
CA ILE A 677 14.34 5.30 -14.54
C ILE A 677 14.00 5.90 -13.18
N LEU A 678 14.19 5.14 -12.12
CA LEU A 678 14.12 5.60 -10.74
C LEU A 678 15.51 5.50 -10.11
N LYS A 679 16.00 6.61 -9.55
CA LYS A 679 17.17 6.66 -8.69
C LYS A 679 16.74 6.80 -7.24
N GLY A 680 17.36 6.04 -6.36
CA GLY A 680 17.01 6.05 -4.93
C GLY A 680 15.66 5.41 -4.62
N PHE A 681 15.21 4.41 -5.40
CA PHE A 681 13.96 3.71 -5.14
C PHE A 681 13.90 3.18 -3.71
N GLN A 682 12.88 3.58 -2.96
CA GLN A 682 12.71 3.20 -1.56
C GLN A 682 12.16 1.77 -1.47
N SER A 683 12.98 0.85 -1.02
CA SER A 683 12.64 -0.55 -0.83
C SER A 683 12.34 -0.82 0.65
N ASN A 684 11.19 -1.41 0.94
CA ASN A 684 10.76 -1.78 2.28
C ASN A 684 10.49 -3.29 2.31
N VAL A 685 11.33 -4.05 2.99
CA VAL A 685 11.30 -5.52 2.99
C VAL A 685 11.11 -6.05 4.40
N PHE A 686 10.16 -6.97 4.57
CA PHE A 686 9.95 -7.68 5.84
C PHE A 686 11.01 -8.76 6.04
N VAL A 687 11.62 -8.80 7.24
CA VAL A 687 12.72 -9.71 7.60
C VAL A 687 12.39 -10.59 8.81
N GLY A 688 11.12 -10.97 8.98
CA GLY A 688 10.66 -11.90 10.00
C GLY A 688 10.14 -11.26 11.29
N THR A 689 10.71 -10.14 11.76
CA THR A 689 10.24 -9.42 12.97
C THR A 689 10.10 -7.92 12.75
N GLY A 690 10.57 -7.40 11.63
CA GLY A 690 10.52 -5.98 11.30
C GLY A 690 10.74 -5.74 9.82
N PHE A 691 10.79 -4.46 9.43
CA PHE A 691 11.02 -4.04 8.07
C PHE A 691 12.38 -3.35 7.94
N VAL A 692 13.09 -3.66 6.87
CA VAL A 692 14.30 -2.95 6.46
C VAL A 692 13.90 -1.98 5.35
N LEU A 693 14.10 -0.69 5.62
CA LEU A 693 13.92 0.38 4.65
C LEU A 693 15.29 0.81 4.10
N GLY A 694 15.43 0.84 2.80
CA GLY A 694 16.66 1.27 2.13
C GLY A 694 16.38 1.85 0.75
N ASN A 695 17.40 2.38 0.09
CA ASN A 695 17.30 2.84 -1.29
C ASN A 695 18.00 1.86 -2.23
N ALA A 696 17.29 1.40 -3.27
CA ALA A 696 17.96 0.89 -4.45
C ALA A 696 18.56 2.08 -5.22
N GLU A 697 19.85 2.00 -5.56
CA GLU A 697 20.56 3.10 -6.18
C GLU A 697 19.93 3.47 -7.53
N LYS A 698 19.53 2.44 -8.30
CA LYS A 698 18.88 2.64 -9.59
C LYS A 698 18.06 1.44 -10.02
N GLN A 699 16.81 1.70 -10.41
CA GLN A 699 15.90 0.75 -11.07
C GLN A 699 15.42 1.36 -12.38
N SER A 700 15.29 0.57 -13.41
CA SER A 700 14.68 1.02 -14.67
C SER A 700 13.63 0.03 -15.17
N THR A 701 12.71 0.54 -15.97
CA THR A 701 11.73 -0.26 -16.72
C THR A 701 11.60 0.33 -18.11
N GLN A 702 11.69 -0.50 -19.13
CA GLN A 702 11.36 -0.14 -20.50
C GLN A 702 10.22 -1.02 -20.99
N GLY A 703 9.44 -0.53 -21.94
CA GLY A 703 8.32 -1.30 -22.44
C GLY A 703 7.38 -0.50 -23.31
N PHE A 704 6.22 -1.09 -23.56
CA PHE A 704 5.13 -0.42 -24.24
C PHE A 704 3.78 -0.73 -23.60
N GLU A 705 2.81 0.15 -23.84
CA GLU A 705 1.42 0.02 -23.42
C GLU A 705 0.52 0.35 -24.61
N LEU A 706 -0.46 -0.49 -24.87
CA LEU A 706 -1.47 -0.32 -25.90
C LEU A 706 -2.85 -0.45 -25.27
N ASP A 707 -3.67 0.57 -25.39
CA ASP A 707 -5.10 0.52 -25.09
C ASP A 707 -5.87 0.72 -26.41
N ALA A 708 -6.81 -0.16 -26.73
CA ALA A 708 -7.59 -0.10 -27.96
C ALA A 708 -9.06 -0.45 -27.71
N SER A 709 -9.93 0.17 -28.51
CA SER A 709 -11.36 -0.15 -28.57
C SER A 709 -11.78 -0.28 -30.02
N LEU A 710 -12.57 -1.31 -30.33
CA LEU A 710 -13.06 -1.61 -31.66
C LEU A 710 -14.56 -1.93 -31.62
N THR A 711 -15.34 -1.14 -32.31
CA THR A 711 -16.81 -1.33 -32.48
C THR A 711 -17.11 -1.64 -33.95
N PRO A 712 -16.90 -2.90 -34.40
CA PRO A 712 -17.01 -3.27 -35.81
C PRO A 712 -18.45 -3.16 -36.33
N ILE A 713 -19.43 -3.31 -35.43
CA ILE A 713 -20.83 -3.09 -35.65
C ILE A 713 -21.43 -2.39 -34.42
N ARG A 714 -22.49 -1.62 -34.56
CA ARG A 714 -23.09 -0.77 -33.51
C ARG A 714 -23.34 -1.48 -32.18
N ASN A 715 -23.57 -2.78 -32.22
CA ASN A 715 -23.96 -3.57 -31.04
C ASN A 715 -22.84 -4.38 -30.43
N LEU A 716 -21.62 -4.31 -30.96
CA LEU A 716 -20.50 -5.14 -30.51
C LEU A 716 -19.26 -4.27 -30.33
N ASN A 717 -18.78 -4.18 -29.10
CA ASN A 717 -17.57 -3.48 -28.74
C ASN A 717 -16.53 -4.46 -28.19
N PHE A 718 -15.30 -4.35 -28.66
CA PHE A 718 -14.14 -5.04 -28.13
C PHE A 718 -13.19 -4.03 -27.50
N THR A 719 -12.64 -4.37 -26.34
CA THR A 719 -11.56 -3.60 -25.68
C THR A 719 -10.33 -4.47 -25.52
N ALA A 720 -9.15 -3.87 -25.64
CA ALA A 720 -7.89 -4.54 -25.41
C ALA A 720 -6.90 -3.58 -24.73
N SER A 721 -6.30 -4.02 -23.65
CA SER A 721 -5.18 -3.37 -22.99
C SER A 721 -4.02 -4.33 -22.90
N ILE A 722 -2.86 -3.96 -23.44
CA ILE A 722 -1.66 -4.80 -23.50
C ILE A 722 -0.52 -3.99 -22.93
N THR A 723 0.20 -4.59 -21.98
CA THR A 723 1.39 -4.01 -21.37
C THR A 723 2.56 -4.99 -21.45
N TYR A 724 3.68 -4.52 -21.98
CA TYR A 724 4.97 -5.21 -21.91
C TYR A 724 5.93 -4.42 -21.04
N LEU A 725 6.56 -5.08 -20.06
CA LEU A 725 7.51 -4.47 -19.12
C LEU A 725 8.80 -5.29 -19.04
N ASP A 726 9.93 -4.60 -19.15
CA ASP A 726 11.26 -5.14 -18.85
C ASP A 726 11.89 -4.37 -17.68
N PRO A 727 11.47 -4.64 -16.41
CA PRO A 727 12.02 -3.98 -15.23
C PRO A 727 13.32 -4.62 -14.78
N LYS A 728 14.27 -3.78 -14.29
CA LYS A 728 15.57 -4.23 -13.81
C LYS A 728 16.10 -3.35 -12.70
N PHE A 729 16.69 -3.95 -11.69
CA PHE A 729 17.57 -3.23 -10.76
C PHE A 729 18.91 -3.00 -11.47
N ASP A 730 19.14 -1.81 -11.98
CA ASP A 730 20.42 -1.47 -12.63
C ASP A 730 21.58 -1.45 -11.63
N SER A 731 21.29 -1.04 -10.37
CA SER A 731 22.21 -1.07 -9.24
C SER A 731 21.40 -1.22 -7.94
N PHE A 732 21.63 -2.29 -7.19
CA PHE A 732 21.03 -2.54 -5.88
C PHE A 732 21.91 -3.51 -5.07
N ALA A 733 23.04 -3.05 -4.59
CA ALA A 733 23.98 -3.86 -3.80
C ALA A 733 23.45 -4.18 -2.39
N GLY A 734 22.69 -3.26 -1.80
CA GLY A 734 22.10 -3.40 -0.45
C GLY A 734 20.68 -3.96 -0.42
N GLY A 735 20.32 -4.79 -1.38
CA GLY A 735 19.01 -5.41 -1.44
C GLY A 735 18.80 -6.51 -0.40
N THR A 736 17.61 -7.08 -0.41
CA THR A 736 17.22 -8.17 0.49
C THR A 736 16.51 -9.26 -0.32
N ALA A 737 16.90 -10.51 -0.11
CA ALA A 737 16.30 -11.67 -0.75
C ALA A 737 16.21 -12.84 0.24
N PHE A 738 15.32 -13.78 -0.05
CA PHE A 738 15.29 -15.05 0.64
C PHE A 738 16.48 -15.92 0.18
N ASN A 739 17.16 -16.51 1.15
CA ASN A 739 18.25 -17.45 0.91
C ASN A 739 17.78 -18.87 1.23
N PRO A 740 17.60 -19.74 0.24
CA PRO A 740 17.12 -21.11 0.47
C PRO A 740 18.09 -21.99 1.25
N LEU A 741 19.38 -21.63 1.34
CA LEU A 741 20.37 -22.38 2.12
C LEU A 741 20.20 -22.16 3.62
N THR A 742 19.75 -20.96 4.03
CA THR A 742 19.52 -20.60 5.44
C THR A 742 18.04 -20.57 5.80
N ASN A 743 17.16 -20.73 4.79
CA ASN A 743 15.71 -20.53 4.91
C ASN A 743 15.33 -19.19 5.56
N ASN A 744 16.11 -18.14 5.32
CA ASN A 744 15.91 -16.82 5.89
C ASN A 744 16.04 -15.72 4.84
N THR A 745 15.36 -14.61 5.09
CA THR A 745 15.55 -13.38 4.33
C THR A 745 16.77 -12.63 4.88
N GLY A 746 17.65 -12.22 3.99
CA GLY A 746 18.87 -11.52 4.37
C GLY A 746 19.42 -10.62 3.26
N PRO A 747 20.53 -9.92 3.53
CA PRO A 747 21.17 -9.02 2.56
C PRO A 747 21.55 -9.77 1.28
N ALA A 748 21.28 -9.14 0.12
CA ALA A 748 21.58 -9.69 -1.20
C ALA A 748 21.94 -8.58 -2.19
N ASN A 749 22.86 -8.85 -3.09
CA ASN A 749 23.10 -7.97 -4.23
C ASN A 749 22.09 -8.31 -5.33
N LEU A 750 21.16 -7.39 -5.56
CA LEU A 750 20.09 -7.53 -6.57
C LEU A 750 20.42 -6.81 -7.89
N THR A 751 21.65 -6.31 -8.06
CA THR A 751 22.09 -5.67 -9.30
C THR A 751 21.93 -6.61 -10.50
N GLY A 752 21.23 -6.15 -11.52
CA GLY A 752 20.92 -6.94 -12.71
C GLY A 752 19.69 -7.83 -12.58
N VAL A 753 19.09 -7.94 -11.38
CA VAL A 753 17.95 -8.82 -11.12
C VAL A 753 16.63 -8.11 -11.49
N ARG A 754 15.65 -8.86 -11.97
CA ARG A 754 14.29 -8.39 -12.21
C ARG A 754 13.56 -8.22 -10.87
N PRO A 755 12.87 -7.09 -10.61
CA PRO A 755 12.02 -6.94 -9.44
C PRO A 755 10.93 -8.01 -9.38
N SER A 756 10.70 -8.58 -8.18
CA SER A 756 9.61 -9.53 -7.96
C SER A 756 8.23 -8.85 -8.06
N GLY A 757 7.19 -9.62 -8.29
CA GLY A 757 5.82 -9.14 -8.40
C GLY A 757 5.47 -8.46 -9.73
N VAL A 758 6.37 -8.41 -10.71
CA VAL A 758 6.14 -7.73 -11.99
C VAL A 758 6.18 -8.72 -13.14
N SER A 759 5.03 -8.86 -13.83
CA SER A 759 4.91 -9.67 -15.06
C SER A 759 5.63 -8.98 -16.21
N GLU A 760 6.09 -9.75 -17.17
CA GLU A 760 6.62 -9.22 -18.43
C GLU A 760 5.49 -8.79 -19.36
N TRP A 761 4.49 -9.64 -19.50
CA TRP A 761 3.29 -9.38 -20.27
C TRP A 761 2.08 -9.33 -19.34
N SER A 762 1.23 -8.34 -19.55
CA SER A 762 -0.09 -8.27 -18.94
C SER A 762 -1.08 -7.85 -20.01
N ILE A 763 -2.17 -8.61 -20.16
CA ILE A 763 -3.15 -8.47 -21.23
C ILE A 763 -4.53 -8.48 -20.58
N ALA A 764 -5.36 -7.51 -20.89
CA ALA A 764 -6.78 -7.51 -20.58
C ALA A 764 -7.56 -7.32 -21.88
N VAL A 765 -8.52 -8.18 -22.13
CA VAL A 765 -9.42 -8.08 -23.29
C VAL A 765 -10.86 -8.19 -22.82
N GLY A 766 -11.73 -7.39 -23.40
CA GLY A 766 -13.15 -7.38 -23.10
C GLY A 766 -13.99 -7.40 -24.36
N ALA A 767 -15.21 -7.90 -24.26
CA ALA A 767 -16.22 -7.84 -25.31
C ALA A 767 -17.58 -7.52 -24.71
N THR A 768 -18.26 -6.54 -25.28
CA THR A 768 -19.64 -6.16 -24.91
C THR A 768 -20.53 -6.30 -26.14
N HIS A 769 -21.58 -7.11 -26.02
CA HIS A 769 -22.61 -7.23 -27.06
C HIS A 769 -23.96 -6.75 -26.53
N THR A 770 -24.55 -5.80 -27.23
CA THR A 770 -25.87 -5.23 -26.92
C THR A 770 -26.89 -5.64 -27.97
N THR A 771 -28.03 -6.19 -27.56
CA THR A 771 -29.09 -6.63 -28.46
C THR A 771 -30.44 -6.12 -27.98
N GLU A 772 -31.19 -5.48 -28.84
CA GLU A 772 -32.62 -5.17 -28.59
C GLU A 772 -33.44 -6.42 -28.84
N LEU A 773 -33.97 -6.99 -27.76
CA LEU A 773 -34.85 -8.18 -27.84
C LEU A 773 -36.28 -7.81 -28.20
N SER A 774 -36.69 -6.60 -27.82
CA SER A 774 -37.96 -5.98 -28.18
C SER A 774 -37.87 -4.47 -28.00
N ASP A 775 -38.91 -3.73 -28.42
CA ASP A 775 -38.96 -2.26 -28.22
C ASP A 775 -38.81 -1.81 -26.75
N SER A 776 -39.05 -2.70 -25.80
CA SER A 776 -39.01 -2.40 -24.36
C SER A 776 -37.89 -3.10 -23.60
N LEU A 777 -37.13 -4.02 -24.24
CA LEU A 777 -36.16 -4.88 -23.57
C LEU A 777 -34.87 -4.97 -24.35
N LYS A 778 -33.79 -4.60 -23.72
CA LYS A 778 -32.41 -4.66 -24.21
C LYS A 778 -31.63 -5.73 -23.41
N MET A 779 -30.82 -6.50 -24.07
CA MET A 779 -29.87 -7.45 -23.45
C MET A 779 -28.44 -6.94 -23.66
N ILE A 780 -27.65 -6.93 -22.61
CA ILE A 780 -26.20 -6.58 -22.63
C ILE A 780 -25.44 -7.78 -22.12
N ALA A 781 -24.60 -8.38 -22.94
CA ALA A 781 -23.68 -9.43 -22.54
C ALA A 781 -22.26 -8.87 -22.54
N HIS A 782 -21.53 -9.07 -21.45
CA HIS A 782 -20.18 -8.59 -21.27
C HIS A 782 -19.28 -9.72 -20.75
N ILE A 783 -18.05 -9.74 -21.23
CA ILE A 783 -17.01 -10.68 -20.81
C ILE A 783 -15.64 -9.97 -20.79
N ASP A 784 -14.87 -10.18 -19.73
CA ASP A 784 -13.49 -9.74 -19.60
C ASP A 784 -12.57 -10.92 -19.33
N TYR A 785 -11.42 -10.95 -19.96
CA TYR A 785 -10.33 -11.88 -19.69
C TYR A 785 -9.05 -11.10 -19.43
N ASP A 786 -8.40 -11.41 -18.34
CA ASP A 786 -7.13 -10.84 -17.90
C ASP A 786 -6.08 -11.95 -17.75
N HIS A 787 -4.89 -11.72 -18.27
CA HIS A 787 -3.75 -12.62 -18.19
C HIS A 787 -2.47 -11.87 -17.84
N ALA A 788 -1.72 -12.41 -16.88
CA ALA A 788 -0.37 -11.93 -16.57
C ALA A 788 0.65 -13.07 -16.74
N SER A 789 1.70 -12.84 -17.53
CA SER A 789 2.78 -13.82 -17.70
C SER A 789 3.47 -14.12 -16.36
N SER A 790 4.10 -15.28 -16.29
CA SER A 790 4.71 -15.79 -15.05
C SER A 790 5.75 -14.84 -14.47
N PHE A 791 5.66 -14.55 -13.19
CA PHE A 791 6.60 -13.73 -12.44
C PHE A 791 6.94 -14.34 -11.07
N VAL A 792 8.13 -14.03 -10.56
CA VAL A 792 8.57 -14.40 -9.21
C VAL A 792 7.81 -13.57 -8.18
N ILE A 793 7.21 -14.21 -7.17
CA ILE A 793 6.36 -13.54 -6.16
C ILE A 793 7.21 -12.73 -5.18
N ALA A 794 8.31 -13.28 -4.70
CA ALA A 794 9.24 -12.59 -3.80
C ALA A 794 10.70 -12.95 -4.14
N GLN A 795 11.60 -12.01 -3.92
CA GLN A 795 13.02 -12.11 -4.29
C GLN A 795 13.70 -13.30 -3.61
N GLY A 796 14.35 -14.14 -4.42
CA GLY A 796 15.05 -15.33 -3.94
C GLY A 796 14.17 -16.56 -3.70
N LEU A 797 12.84 -16.44 -3.77
CA LEU A 797 11.92 -17.56 -3.67
C LEU A 797 11.68 -18.23 -5.03
N PRO A 798 11.52 -19.57 -5.07
CA PRO A 798 11.22 -20.29 -6.31
C PRO A 798 9.74 -20.17 -6.74
N PHE A 799 8.90 -19.53 -5.93
CA PHE A 799 7.47 -19.44 -6.18
C PHE A 799 7.14 -18.40 -7.26
N LYS A 800 6.34 -18.82 -8.22
CA LYS A 800 5.88 -17.99 -9.33
C LYS A 800 4.37 -17.95 -9.37
N ALA A 801 3.82 -16.88 -9.94
CA ALA A 801 2.41 -16.73 -10.26
C ALA A 801 2.24 -16.39 -11.74
N SER A 802 1.14 -16.85 -12.33
CA SER A 802 0.67 -16.47 -13.65
C SER A 802 -0.85 -16.36 -13.57
N PRO A 803 -1.39 -15.28 -13.01
CA PRO A 803 -2.82 -15.13 -12.82
C PRO A 803 -3.56 -14.99 -14.15
N GLU A 804 -4.71 -15.65 -14.23
CA GLU A 804 -5.64 -15.59 -15.35
C GLU A 804 -7.04 -15.43 -14.79
N THR A 805 -7.71 -14.35 -15.13
CA THR A 805 -9.02 -14.02 -14.56
C THR A 805 -10.06 -13.89 -15.66
N LEU A 806 -11.20 -14.54 -15.50
CA LEU A 806 -12.36 -14.40 -16.37
C LEU A 806 -13.52 -13.82 -15.57
N ASN A 807 -14.10 -12.74 -16.07
CA ASN A 807 -15.32 -12.16 -15.54
C ASN A 807 -16.38 -12.14 -16.64
N ALA A 808 -17.66 -12.26 -16.27
CA ALA A 808 -18.77 -12.18 -17.21
C ALA A 808 -20.01 -11.59 -16.55
N SER A 809 -20.82 -10.86 -17.32
CA SER A 809 -22.13 -10.38 -16.89
C SER A 809 -23.15 -10.44 -18.03
N LEU A 810 -24.43 -10.63 -17.65
CA LEU A 810 -25.55 -10.62 -18.55
C LEU A 810 -26.66 -9.75 -17.94
N THR A 811 -26.95 -8.63 -18.56
CA THR A 811 -27.93 -7.65 -18.10
C THR A 811 -29.15 -7.60 -19.04
N PHE A 812 -30.32 -7.61 -18.46
CA PHE A 812 -31.58 -7.32 -19.13
C PHE A 812 -32.09 -5.96 -18.66
N ALA A 813 -32.10 -4.99 -19.55
CA ALA A 813 -32.46 -3.61 -19.25
C ALA A 813 -33.80 -3.28 -19.91
N LEU A 814 -34.78 -2.83 -19.10
CA LEU A 814 -36.09 -2.35 -19.58
C LEU A 814 -36.07 -0.83 -19.78
N ARG A 815 -36.82 -0.33 -20.72
CA ARG A 815 -36.94 1.12 -21.00
C ARG A 815 -37.41 1.97 -19.81
N ASN A 816 -38.06 1.37 -18.82
CA ASN A 816 -38.48 2.08 -17.61
C ASN A 816 -37.33 2.28 -16.60
N GLY A 817 -36.09 1.86 -16.95
CA GLY A 817 -34.91 2.00 -16.13
C GLY A 817 -34.65 0.83 -15.18
N LEU A 818 -35.50 -0.24 -15.18
CA LEU A 818 -35.20 -1.44 -14.43
C LEU A 818 -34.21 -2.32 -15.18
N GLU A 819 -33.11 -2.70 -14.49
CA GLU A 819 -32.09 -3.62 -14.99
C GLU A 819 -31.96 -4.81 -14.09
N VAL A 820 -31.79 -6.00 -14.66
CA VAL A 820 -31.51 -7.24 -13.94
C VAL A 820 -30.23 -7.86 -14.50
N THR A 821 -29.21 -8.03 -13.68
CA THR A 821 -27.90 -8.51 -14.10
C THR A 821 -27.55 -9.81 -13.36
N ALA A 822 -27.20 -10.84 -14.13
CA ALA A 822 -26.45 -12.01 -13.64
C ALA A 822 -24.95 -11.78 -13.90
N TRP A 823 -24.10 -12.03 -12.91
CA TRP A 823 -22.68 -11.78 -13.02
C TRP A 823 -21.85 -12.88 -12.38
N GLY A 824 -20.62 -13.02 -12.84
CA GLY A 824 -19.61 -13.88 -12.23
C GLY A 824 -18.23 -13.28 -12.39
N ARG A 825 -17.45 -13.36 -11.34
CA ARG A 825 -16.09 -12.79 -11.28
C ARG A 825 -15.10 -13.85 -10.86
N ASN A 826 -13.87 -13.73 -11.40
CA ASN A 826 -12.79 -14.67 -11.12
C ASN A 826 -13.21 -16.12 -11.42
N LEU A 827 -13.91 -16.34 -12.53
CA LEU A 827 -14.52 -17.63 -12.88
C LEU A 827 -13.49 -18.72 -13.16
N THR A 828 -12.27 -18.34 -13.54
CA THR A 828 -11.12 -19.25 -13.71
C THR A 828 -10.53 -19.72 -12.39
N GLU A 829 -10.73 -18.95 -11.30
CA GLU A 829 -10.27 -19.27 -9.94
C GLU A 829 -8.78 -19.66 -9.87
N PRO A 830 -7.86 -18.83 -10.37
CA PRO A 830 -6.44 -19.17 -10.36
C PRO A 830 -5.89 -19.25 -8.94
N LEU A 831 -5.27 -20.38 -8.61
CA LEU A 831 -4.73 -20.63 -7.29
C LEU A 831 -3.26 -20.18 -7.23
N PHE A 832 -2.99 -19.07 -6.58
CA PHE A 832 -1.65 -18.55 -6.32
C PHE A 832 -1.61 -17.72 -5.04
N ASN A 833 -0.40 -17.40 -4.59
CA ASN A 833 -0.22 -16.50 -3.44
C ASN A 833 0.33 -15.16 -3.97
N PRO A 834 -0.46 -14.09 -4.03
CA PRO A 834 0.01 -12.78 -4.48
C PRO A 834 1.17 -12.21 -3.64
N VAL A 835 1.27 -12.62 -2.38
CA VAL A 835 2.34 -12.23 -1.47
C VAL A 835 2.79 -13.43 -0.66
N ILE A 836 4.12 -13.65 -0.59
CA ILE A 836 4.78 -14.65 0.27
C ILE A 836 5.82 -13.92 1.12
N PHE A 837 5.89 -14.27 2.40
CA PHE A 837 6.78 -13.63 3.36
C PHE A 837 7.26 -14.64 4.43
N PRO A 838 8.39 -14.38 5.13
CA PRO A 838 8.83 -15.19 6.26
C PRO A 838 7.82 -15.15 7.41
N GLY A 839 7.57 -16.28 8.05
CA GLY A 839 6.71 -16.34 9.25
C GLY A 839 7.28 -15.49 10.39
N VAL A 840 6.41 -14.78 11.11
CA VAL A 840 6.84 -13.94 12.24
C VAL A 840 7.38 -14.80 13.37
N ALA A 841 8.60 -14.52 13.83
CA ALA A 841 9.33 -15.30 14.83
C ALA A 841 9.48 -16.80 14.50
N GLN A 842 9.33 -17.17 13.22
CA GLN A 842 9.36 -18.55 12.72
C GLN A 842 10.41 -18.68 11.60
N SER A 843 11.67 -18.65 11.97
CA SER A 843 12.79 -18.79 11.02
C SER A 843 12.65 -20.06 10.18
N GLY A 844 12.80 -19.93 8.85
CA GLY A 844 12.68 -21.02 7.91
C GLY A 844 11.26 -21.40 7.52
N THR A 845 10.24 -20.71 8.03
CA THR A 845 8.83 -20.87 7.64
C THR A 845 8.42 -19.77 6.65
N LEU A 846 7.64 -20.13 5.64
CA LEU A 846 7.07 -19.20 4.68
C LEU A 846 5.56 -19.20 4.78
N SER A 847 5.01 -18.02 4.86
CA SER A 847 3.57 -17.75 4.90
C SER A 847 3.15 -16.92 3.69
N GLY A 848 1.88 -16.97 3.33
CA GLY A 848 1.37 -16.19 2.19
C GLY A 848 -0.13 -15.99 2.24
N TYR A 849 -0.59 -15.00 1.48
CA TYR A 849 -2.00 -14.74 1.28
C TYR A 849 -2.48 -15.53 0.06
N PRO A 850 -3.50 -16.38 0.15
CA PRO A 850 -4.06 -17.05 -1.02
C PRO A 850 -4.87 -16.07 -1.89
N SER A 851 -4.89 -16.32 -3.20
CA SER A 851 -5.80 -15.64 -4.13
C SER A 851 -7.26 -15.84 -3.69
N PRO A 852 -8.17 -14.86 -3.92
CA PRO A 852 -9.57 -15.01 -3.55
C PRO A 852 -10.27 -16.04 -4.43
N PRO A 853 -11.34 -16.71 -3.95
CA PRO A 853 -12.16 -17.60 -4.75
C PRO A 853 -13.03 -16.83 -5.74
N LYS A 854 -13.69 -17.56 -6.65
CA LYS A 854 -14.70 -16.99 -7.55
C LYS A 854 -15.92 -16.49 -6.80
N THR A 855 -16.53 -15.44 -7.34
CA THR A 855 -17.78 -14.85 -6.83
C THR A 855 -18.82 -14.71 -7.92
N TYR A 856 -20.09 -14.91 -7.59
CA TYR A 856 -21.23 -14.85 -8.50
C TYR A 856 -22.51 -14.57 -7.75
#